data_cb7d89d1b9feb1e2dcb828475adeff2e
#
_entry.id   cb7d89d1b9feb1e2dcb828475adeff2e
#
_cell.length_a   1.000
_cell.length_b   1.000
_cell.length_c   1.000
_cell.angle_alpha   90.00
_cell.angle_beta   90.00
_cell.angle_gamma   90.00
#
_symmetry.space_group_name_H-M   'P 1'
#
loop_
_entity.id
_entity.type
_entity.pdbx_description
1 polymer ?
#
loop_
_entity_poly.entity_id
_entity_poly.type
_entity_poly.pdbx_seq_one_letter_code
_entity_poly.pdbx_strand_id
1 'polypeptide(L)'
;MTNEILQQLNDSQRDAVLYCDGASLVIAGAGSGKTRVLTYKIAWLLEQGMNSWQILALTFTNKAAREMKERIGRLVGDEHARYLQMGTFHSVFARILRAEADKIGFSSNFTIYDQTDARSLVKAIIKELGLDDKVYKPSSVADRISMAKNHLLLPQQYAQSAWASDDAQQKRPQVANIYIRYAERCRQANAMDFDDLLVQTWVLFQKHEDIRQKYVEKFHFVLVDEYQDTNYAQQAIVYQLTKERQKVCVVGDDAQSIYSFRGANIDNILNFQSQYQNAKLFKLEQNYRSTQLIVQAANSLIRRNERQIPKNVFSKNEHGERLQLKPAYSDKEEAVIVTQDIKRIRRQDHCSWSDFAILYRTNSQSRSFEEQMRKDNIPYRIYGGLSFYQRKEIKDVIAYFRLIANPDDEEAFKRIVNYPARGIGDTTVGKIVQTAQAYGVSLWQVIKEPVLFPMDVSKGTMTKLQNFRELIESWITRLNTEDAYTLGHDIIMKSGISKDIYSGRNPEDISRQENLEEFLSGMQDFVESRREEDMGDQVYLPDFLQEVALLTDLDSDDGDSNDKVMLMTIHSAKGLEFPTVFVVGLEENIFPSPMCTNSMRELEEERRLLYVAITRAEKHCILTCAQNRWRYGRMEYDTPSRFIRDIDPELLDVQSDGSFEKPTFGQNRNYRSDGPEWMQNPRPVATQFKADSKPRQVAPRQPEKPVDPFGPNFKRLYQAVAPRPLATDPSPSELREGVRIEHQRFGIGVVTRIEGTGENTKATVEFKNTGTKQLLLKFAKFKIIG
;
A
#
# COMPACT_ATOMS: atom_id res chain seq x y z
N MET A 1 46.50 4.33 -4.10
CA MET A 1 45.07 4.00 -4.05
C MET A 1 44.54 3.90 -2.62
N THR A 2 45.15 3.13 -1.72
CA THR A 2 44.63 2.88 -0.37
C THR A 2 44.34 4.16 0.45
N ASN A 3 45.21 5.15 0.42
CA ASN A 3 45.01 6.40 1.18
C ASN A 3 43.97 7.33 0.54
N GLU A 4 43.82 7.34 -0.75
CA GLU A 4 42.85 8.22 -1.44
C GLU A 4 41.38 7.77 -1.27
N ILE A 5 41.14 6.45 -1.27
CA ILE A 5 39.78 5.90 -1.05
C ILE A 5 39.33 6.22 0.38
N LEU A 6 40.14 6.00 1.38
CA LEU A 6 39.81 6.23 2.79
C LEU A 6 39.66 7.73 3.15
N GLN A 7 40.34 8.63 2.43
CA GLN A 7 40.22 10.09 2.64
C GLN A 7 38.84 10.64 2.28
N GLN A 8 38.07 9.92 1.45
CA GLN A 8 36.73 10.32 1.08
C GLN A 8 35.67 9.97 2.16
N LEU A 9 36.04 9.26 3.21
CA LEU A 9 35.17 8.82 4.30
C LEU A 9 35.35 9.69 5.54
N ASN A 10 34.27 9.99 6.24
CA ASN A 10 34.37 10.55 7.58
C ASN A 10 34.91 9.49 8.56
N ASP A 11 35.29 9.92 9.77
CA ASP A 11 35.96 9.04 10.75
C ASP A 11 35.12 7.81 11.10
N SER A 12 33.81 7.97 11.38
CA SER A 12 32.91 6.86 11.70
C SER A 12 32.73 5.88 10.54
N GLN A 13 32.65 6.38 9.30
CA GLN A 13 32.59 5.54 8.10
C GLN A 13 33.91 4.80 7.90
N ARG A 14 35.05 5.49 8.09
CA ARG A 14 36.39 4.91 7.97
C ARG A 14 36.62 3.80 8.98
N ASP A 15 36.27 4.02 10.25
CA ASP A 15 36.38 3.03 11.31
C ASP A 15 35.55 1.77 10.99
N ALA A 16 34.31 1.94 10.49
CA ALA A 16 33.47 0.84 10.08
C ALA A 16 34.04 0.07 8.88
N VAL A 17 34.67 0.76 7.92
CA VAL A 17 35.32 0.15 6.76
C VAL A 17 36.57 -0.63 7.16
N LEU A 18 37.40 -0.09 8.03
CA LEU A 18 38.66 -0.70 8.44
C LEU A 18 38.49 -1.92 9.37
N TYR A 19 37.37 -2.00 10.13
CA TYR A 19 37.15 -3.10 11.06
C TYR A 19 36.81 -4.41 10.35
N CYS A 20 37.74 -5.36 10.31
CA CYS A 20 37.59 -6.67 9.66
C CYS A 20 37.82 -7.87 10.60
N ASP A 21 38.02 -7.66 11.89
CA ASP A 21 38.45 -8.70 12.83
C ASP A 21 37.32 -9.55 13.41
N GLY A 22 36.06 -9.13 13.23
CA GLY A 22 34.90 -9.84 13.80
C GLY A 22 33.59 -9.36 13.17
N ALA A 23 32.49 -9.73 13.82
CA ALA A 23 31.16 -9.28 13.46
C ALA A 23 31.01 -7.77 13.69
N SER A 24 30.37 -7.07 12.79
CA SER A 24 30.11 -5.64 12.92
C SER A 24 28.66 -5.29 12.54
N LEU A 25 28.05 -4.47 13.36
CA LEU A 25 26.74 -3.84 13.11
C LEU A 25 26.99 -2.35 12.83
N VAL A 26 26.63 -1.90 11.65
CA VAL A 26 26.67 -0.50 11.26
C VAL A 26 25.26 0.06 11.27
N ILE A 27 24.94 0.83 12.30
CA ILE A 27 23.67 1.56 12.39
C ILE A 27 23.86 2.90 11.71
N ALA A 28 23.08 3.12 10.67
CA ALA A 28 23.26 4.22 9.77
C ALA A 28 21.97 4.98 9.54
N GLY A 29 21.85 6.18 10.07
CA GLY A 29 20.69 7.05 9.85
C GLY A 29 20.35 7.26 8.37
N ALA A 30 19.18 7.77 8.09
CA ALA A 30 18.80 8.14 6.72
C ALA A 30 19.84 9.10 6.13
N GLY A 31 20.23 8.92 4.85
CA GLY A 31 21.19 9.81 4.18
C GLY A 31 22.62 9.79 4.73
N SER A 32 23.02 8.84 5.60
CA SER A 32 24.35 8.78 6.21
C SER A 32 25.40 8.02 5.39
N GLY A 33 25.03 7.50 4.21
CA GLY A 33 25.95 6.80 3.32
C GLY A 33 26.11 5.31 3.63
N LYS A 34 25.03 4.60 4.01
CA LYS A 34 25.00 3.14 4.20
C LYS A 34 25.71 2.38 3.09
N THR A 35 25.24 2.57 1.87
CA THR A 35 25.79 1.91 0.67
C THR A 35 27.24 2.28 0.42
N ARG A 36 27.65 3.51 0.78
CA ARG A 36 29.04 3.96 0.67
C ARG A 36 29.96 3.14 1.56
N VAL A 37 29.59 2.93 2.83
CA VAL A 37 30.38 2.10 3.74
C VAL A 37 30.52 0.67 3.24
N LEU A 38 29.45 0.07 2.72
CA LEU A 38 29.51 -1.29 2.16
C LEU A 38 30.42 -1.38 0.93
N THR A 39 30.28 -0.45 -0.02
CA THR A 39 31.10 -0.45 -1.24
C THR A 39 32.57 -0.21 -0.94
N TYR A 40 32.88 0.72 -0.03
CA TYR A 40 34.25 1.01 0.39
C TYR A 40 34.85 -0.12 1.23
N LYS A 41 34.04 -0.82 2.05
CA LYS A 41 34.50 -2.00 2.79
C LYS A 41 34.86 -3.14 1.85
N ILE A 42 34.07 -3.38 0.80
CA ILE A 42 34.39 -4.38 -0.24
C ILE A 42 35.68 -4.00 -0.94
N ALA A 43 35.83 -2.73 -1.35
CA ALA A 43 37.06 -2.25 -1.96
C ALA A 43 38.27 -2.45 -1.03
N TRP A 44 38.15 -2.14 0.25
CA TRP A 44 39.17 -2.35 1.25
C TRP A 44 39.57 -3.82 1.39
N LEU A 45 38.58 -4.74 1.49
CA LEU A 45 38.82 -6.19 1.61
C LEU A 45 39.59 -6.73 0.39
N LEU A 46 39.25 -6.26 -0.82
CA LEU A 46 39.97 -6.60 -2.06
C LEU A 46 41.42 -6.09 -2.06
N GLU A 47 41.69 -4.86 -1.60
CA GLU A 47 43.02 -4.30 -1.46
C GLU A 47 43.86 -5.01 -0.39
N GLN A 48 43.22 -5.57 0.63
CA GLN A 48 43.90 -6.42 1.64
C GLN A 48 44.23 -7.83 1.10
N GLY A 49 43.98 -8.11 -0.18
CA GLY A 49 44.34 -9.37 -0.85
C GLY A 49 43.24 -10.43 -0.76
N MET A 50 42.04 -10.11 -0.30
CA MET A 50 40.91 -11.03 -0.38
C MET A 50 40.43 -11.15 -1.81
N ASN A 51 40.20 -12.39 -2.26
CA ASN A 51 39.71 -12.61 -3.62
C ASN A 51 38.22 -12.23 -3.73
N SER A 52 37.77 -11.72 -4.88
CA SER A 52 36.38 -11.30 -5.10
C SER A 52 35.34 -12.41 -4.81
N TRP A 53 35.63 -13.65 -5.15
CA TRP A 53 34.73 -14.79 -4.92
C TRP A 53 34.62 -15.21 -3.45
N GLN A 54 35.49 -14.70 -2.58
CA GLN A 54 35.46 -14.95 -1.12
C GLN A 54 34.58 -13.93 -0.38
N ILE A 55 34.09 -12.90 -1.06
CA ILE A 55 33.22 -11.88 -0.50
C ILE A 55 31.78 -12.15 -0.97
N LEU A 56 30.88 -12.33 -0.02
CA LEU A 56 29.44 -12.43 -0.25
C LEU A 56 28.76 -11.11 0.16
N ALA A 57 28.10 -10.43 -0.77
CA ALA A 57 27.33 -9.21 -0.52
C ALA A 57 25.85 -9.41 -0.85
N LEU A 58 25.01 -9.30 0.16
CA LEU A 58 23.57 -9.51 0.07
C LEU A 58 22.83 -8.18 0.20
N THR A 59 21.86 -7.96 -0.68
CA THR A 59 21.01 -6.77 -0.68
C THR A 59 19.54 -7.14 -0.90
N PHE A 60 18.64 -6.16 -0.80
CA PHE A 60 17.20 -6.42 -0.85
C PHE A 60 16.62 -6.38 -2.27
N THR A 61 17.18 -5.55 -3.16
CA THR A 61 16.67 -5.38 -4.52
C THR A 61 17.74 -5.58 -5.58
N ASN A 62 17.34 -6.08 -6.76
CA ASN A 62 18.25 -6.24 -7.89
C ASN A 62 18.83 -4.91 -8.38
N LYS A 63 18.06 -3.81 -8.26
CA LYS A 63 18.54 -2.45 -8.57
C LYS A 63 19.68 -2.05 -7.65
N ALA A 64 19.51 -2.20 -6.32
CA ALA A 64 20.55 -1.90 -5.35
C ALA A 64 21.82 -2.76 -5.58
N ALA A 65 21.66 -4.05 -5.90
CA ALA A 65 22.78 -4.92 -6.24
C ALA A 65 23.55 -4.42 -7.47
N ARG A 66 22.85 -3.99 -8.51
CA ARG A 66 23.45 -3.45 -9.73
C ARG A 66 24.21 -2.14 -9.47
N GLU A 67 23.54 -1.17 -8.84
CA GLU A 67 24.17 0.12 -8.50
C GLU A 67 25.40 -0.06 -7.60
N MET A 68 25.34 -0.96 -6.62
CA MET A 68 26.45 -1.26 -5.74
C MET A 68 27.62 -1.86 -6.53
N LYS A 69 27.34 -2.81 -7.44
CA LYS A 69 28.33 -3.43 -8.30
C LYS A 69 29.04 -2.42 -9.22
N GLU A 70 28.29 -1.51 -9.83
CA GLU A 70 28.82 -0.42 -10.65
C GLU A 70 29.72 0.53 -9.84
N ARG A 71 29.30 0.88 -8.61
CA ARG A 71 30.11 1.72 -7.71
C ARG A 71 31.41 1.04 -7.32
N ILE A 72 31.38 -0.26 -7.04
CA ILE A 72 32.58 -1.04 -6.73
C ILE A 72 33.51 -1.11 -7.96
N GLY A 73 32.95 -1.34 -9.17
CA GLY A 73 33.72 -1.34 -10.40
C GLY A 73 34.50 -0.03 -10.63
N ARG A 74 33.87 1.10 -10.31
CA ARG A 74 34.55 2.43 -10.38
C ARG A 74 35.65 2.59 -9.34
N LEU A 75 35.60 1.91 -8.19
CA LEU A 75 36.59 2.01 -7.11
C LEU A 75 37.78 1.08 -7.33
N VAL A 76 37.56 -0.16 -7.78
CA VAL A 76 38.59 -1.21 -7.82
C VAL A 76 38.76 -1.87 -9.18
N GLY A 77 38.06 -1.40 -10.19
CA GLY A 77 38.06 -1.94 -11.54
C GLY A 77 37.00 -3.03 -11.79
N ASP A 78 36.51 -3.11 -13.02
CA ASP A 78 35.43 -3.99 -13.42
C ASP A 78 35.79 -5.49 -13.32
N GLU A 79 37.06 -5.84 -13.50
CA GLU A 79 37.52 -7.23 -13.35
C GLU A 79 37.27 -7.76 -11.94
N HIS A 80 37.59 -7.00 -10.90
CA HIS A 80 37.34 -7.39 -9.52
C HIS A 80 35.84 -7.44 -9.20
N ALA A 81 35.06 -6.47 -9.67
CA ALA A 81 33.60 -6.41 -9.46
C ALA A 81 32.88 -7.55 -10.17
N ARG A 82 33.39 -8.10 -11.29
CA ARG A 82 32.77 -9.19 -12.03
C ARG A 82 32.64 -10.47 -11.25
N TYR A 83 33.65 -10.87 -10.52
CA TYR A 83 33.69 -12.15 -9.77
C TYR A 83 33.16 -12.05 -8.34
N LEU A 84 32.76 -10.86 -7.91
CA LEU A 84 32.14 -10.66 -6.60
C LEU A 84 30.82 -11.42 -6.48
N GLN A 85 30.65 -12.17 -5.37
CA GLN A 85 29.41 -12.87 -5.09
C GLN A 85 28.39 -11.90 -4.52
N MET A 86 27.64 -11.23 -5.39
CA MET A 86 26.68 -10.20 -5.01
C MET A 86 25.32 -10.45 -5.65
N GLY A 87 24.26 -10.10 -4.92
CA GLY A 87 22.88 -10.18 -5.39
C GLY A 87 21.87 -10.05 -4.27
N THR A 88 20.59 -10.25 -4.61
CA THR A 88 19.53 -10.40 -3.60
C THR A 88 19.68 -11.76 -2.91
N PHE A 89 19.15 -11.87 -1.68
CA PHE A 89 19.10 -13.16 -0.97
C PHE A 89 18.59 -14.29 -1.87
N HIS A 90 17.44 -14.07 -2.50
CA HIS A 90 16.83 -15.08 -3.37
C HIS A 90 17.72 -15.46 -4.56
N SER A 91 18.33 -14.48 -5.22
CA SER A 91 19.18 -14.77 -6.40
C SER A 91 20.46 -15.53 -6.06
N VAL A 92 21.07 -15.22 -4.91
CA VAL A 92 22.28 -15.92 -4.45
C VAL A 92 21.93 -17.34 -4.01
N PHE A 93 20.87 -17.50 -3.21
CA PHE A 93 20.51 -18.81 -2.68
C PHE A 93 19.89 -19.73 -3.74
N ALA A 94 19.17 -19.19 -4.73
CA ALA A 94 18.76 -19.97 -5.88
C ALA A 94 19.96 -20.57 -6.65
N ARG A 95 21.07 -19.83 -6.78
CA ARG A 95 22.29 -20.38 -7.42
C ARG A 95 22.92 -21.49 -6.57
N ILE A 96 22.96 -21.33 -5.25
CA ILE A 96 23.45 -22.39 -4.33
C ILE A 96 22.55 -23.62 -4.45
N LEU A 97 21.23 -23.45 -4.38
CA LEU A 97 20.29 -24.55 -4.49
C LEU A 97 20.39 -25.28 -5.83
N ARG A 98 20.62 -24.57 -6.94
CA ARG A 98 20.83 -25.21 -8.25
C ARG A 98 22.10 -26.06 -8.28
N ALA A 99 23.16 -25.62 -7.62
CA ALA A 99 24.43 -26.34 -7.53
C ALA A 99 24.36 -27.59 -6.64
N GLU A 100 23.47 -27.60 -5.66
CA GLU A 100 23.34 -28.67 -4.64
C GLU A 100 21.95 -29.34 -4.66
N ALA A 101 21.20 -29.20 -5.75
CA ALA A 101 19.77 -29.55 -5.81
C ALA A 101 19.49 -31.03 -5.49
N ASP A 102 20.35 -31.92 -5.92
CA ASP A 102 20.27 -33.40 -5.67
C ASP A 102 20.26 -33.72 -4.18
N LYS A 103 20.97 -32.97 -3.35
CA LYS A 103 21.07 -33.18 -1.90
C LYS A 103 19.74 -32.91 -1.16
N ILE A 104 18.89 -32.08 -1.74
CA ILE A 104 17.58 -31.75 -1.18
C ILE A 104 16.42 -32.41 -1.92
N GLY A 105 16.72 -33.31 -2.87
CA GLY A 105 15.72 -34.08 -3.61
C GLY A 105 15.00 -33.27 -4.70
N PHE A 106 15.71 -32.31 -5.32
CA PHE A 106 15.29 -31.58 -6.51
C PHE A 106 16.31 -31.76 -7.63
N SER A 107 15.91 -31.52 -8.86
CA SER A 107 16.87 -31.39 -9.96
C SER A 107 17.28 -29.92 -10.14
N SER A 108 18.48 -29.73 -10.70
CA SER A 108 19.09 -28.40 -10.84
C SER A 108 18.27 -27.43 -11.70
N ASN A 109 17.36 -27.94 -12.53
CA ASN A 109 16.46 -27.15 -13.38
C ASN A 109 15.08 -26.88 -12.76
N PHE A 110 14.96 -26.89 -11.43
CA PHE A 110 13.69 -26.62 -10.75
C PHE A 110 13.07 -25.30 -11.20
N THR A 111 11.75 -25.27 -11.30
CA THR A 111 10.98 -24.06 -11.61
C THR A 111 10.79 -23.20 -10.37
N ILE A 112 10.88 -21.88 -10.53
CA ILE A 112 10.54 -20.93 -9.45
C ILE A 112 9.11 -20.46 -9.71
N TYR A 113 8.19 -20.81 -8.81
CA TYR A 113 6.80 -20.39 -8.84
C TYR A 113 6.67 -18.94 -8.36
N ASP A 114 5.93 -18.14 -9.10
CA ASP A 114 5.50 -16.82 -8.65
C ASP A 114 4.28 -16.91 -7.72
N GLN A 115 3.81 -15.77 -7.24
CA GLN A 115 2.66 -15.70 -6.34
C GLN A 115 1.36 -16.20 -7.01
N THR A 116 1.23 -16.03 -8.33
CA THR A 116 0.07 -16.49 -9.09
C THR A 116 0.08 -18.01 -9.20
N ASP A 117 1.24 -18.60 -9.51
CA ASP A 117 1.44 -20.05 -9.57
C ASP A 117 1.16 -20.69 -8.21
N ALA A 118 1.72 -20.12 -7.13
CA ALA A 118 1.52 -20.59 -5.77
C ALA A 118 0.03 -20.57 -5.37
N ARG A 119 -0.69 -19.46 -5.63
CA ARG A 119 -2.13 -19.35 -5.38
C ARG A 119 -2.95 -20.32 -6.20
N SER A 120 -2.58 -20.54 -7.46
CA SER A 120 -3.26 -21.49 -8.34
C SER A 120 -3.10 -22.92 -7.84
N LEU A 121 -1.90 -23.30 -7.38
CA LEU A 121 -1.65 -24.62 -6.79
C LEU A 121 -2.45 -24.80 -5.50
N VAL A 122 -2.46 -23.81 -4.59
CA VAL A 122 -3.27 -23.84 -3.36
C VAL A 122 -4.76 -24.00 -3.70
N LYS A 123 -5.26 -23.27 -4.70
CA LYS A 123 -6.65 -23.40 -5.17
C LYS A 123 -6.98 -24.82 -5.67
N ALA A 124 -6.07 -25.43 -6.42
CA ALA A 124 -6.22 -26.82 -6.89
C ALA A 124 -6.29 -27.79 -5.71
N ILE A 125 -5.42 -27.64 -4.71
CA ILE A 125 -5.40 -28.50 -3.51
C ILE A 125 -6.69 -28.34 -2.69
N ILE A 126 -7.19 -27.12 -2.49
CA ILE A 126 -8.46 -26.86 -1.80
C ILE A 126 -9.61 -27.62 -2.49
N LYS A 127 -9.65 -27.57 -3.83
CA LYS A 127 -10.64 -28.30 -4.62
C LYS A 127 -10.48 -29.83 -4.52
N GLU A 128 -9.25 -30.34 -4.56
CA GLU A 128 -8.96 -31.79 -4.41
C GLU A 128 -9.39 -32.33 -3.05
N LEU A 129 -9.21 -31.53 -1.99
CA LEU A 129 -9.61 -31.86 -0.64
C LEU A 129 -11.13 -31.69 -0.39
N GLY A 130 -11.91 -31.25 -1.40
CA GLY A 130 -13.33 -31.00 -1.26
C GLY A 130 -13.70 -29.88 -0.27
N LEU A 131 -12.78 -28.95 -0.03
CA LEU A 131 -12.94 -27.85 0.91
C LEU A 131 -13.66 -26.65 0.26
N ASP A 132 -14.43 -25.92 1.06
CA ASP A 132 -15.10 -24.68 0.63
C ASP A 132 -14.08 -23.55 0.42
N ASP A 133 -13.97 -23.05 -0.80
CA ASP A 133 -13.06 -21.94 -1.17
C ASP A 133 -13.44 -20.59 -0.56
N LYS A 134 -14.63 -20.44 -0.03
CA LYS A 134 -15.04 -19.26 0.74
C LYS A 134 -14.48 -19.26 2.17
N VAL A 135 -14.30 -20.44 2.74
CA VAL A 135 -13.68 -20.64 4.06
C VAL A 135 -12.15 -20.65 3.91
N TYR A 136 -11.65 -21.46 2.96
CA TYR A 136 -10.24 -21.60 2.65
C TYR A 136 -9.90 -20.77 1.41
N LYS A 137 -9.90 -19.44 1.53
CA LYS A 137 -9.56 -18.56 0.39
C LYS A 137 -8.13 -18.83 -0.06
N PRO A 138 -7.90 -19.15 -1.35
CA PRO A 138 -6.58 -19.51 -1.84
C PRO A 138 -5.48 -18.49 -1.54
N SER A 139 -5.77 -17.20 -1.66
CA SER A 139 -4.83 -16.13 -1.31
C SER A 139 -4.48 -16.14 0.18
N SER A 140 -5.49 -16.16 1.06
CA SER A 140 -5.27 -16.15 2.51
C SER A 140 -4.53 -17.40 3.02
N VAL A 141 -4.77 -18.56 2.40
CA VAL A 141 -4.04 -19.79 2.73
C VAL A 141 -2.59 -19.70 2.22
N ALA A 142 -2.38 -19.21 1.00
CA ALA A 142 -1.04 -19.01 0.45
C ALA A 142 -0.21 -18.03 1.30
N ASP A 143 -0.81 -16.90 1.71
CA ASP A 143 -0.16 -15.91 2.57
C ASP A 143 0.18 -16.51 3.95
N ARG A 144 -0.69 -17.38 4.50
CA ARG A 144 -0.43 -18.10 5.77
C ARG A 144 0.74 -19.08 5.65
N ILE A 145 0.83 -19.80 4.52
CA ILE A 145 1.95 -20.70 4.22
C ILE A 145 3.24 -19.89 4.06
N SER A 146 3.22 -18.79 3.33
CA SER A 146 4.36 -17.89 3.16
C SER A 146 4.89 -17.40 4.51
N MET A 147 4.00 -16.91 5.38
CA MET A 147 4.39 -16.48 6.74
C MET A 147 5.00 -17.62 7.55
N ALA A 148 4.47 -18.84 7.47
CA ALA A 148 5.04 -20.00 8.14
C ALA A 148 6.46 -20.31 7.63
N LYS A 149 6.67 -20.26 6.31
CA LYS A 149 8.00 -20.43 5.70
C LYS A 149 9.00 -19.38 6.14
N ASN A 150 8.58 -18.11 6.19
CA ASN A 150 9.42 -17.01 6.68
C ASN A 150 9.85 -17.17 8.14
N HIS A 151 9.09 -17.96 8.94
CA HIS A 151 9.44 -18.35 10.31
C HIS A 151 10.11 -19.73 10.41
N LEU A 152 10.49 -20.32 9.27
CA LEU A 152 11.10 -21.66 9.18
C LEU A 152 10.25 -22.78 9.77
N LEU A 153 8.94 -22.63 9.82
CA LEU A 153 8.00 -23.67 10.20
C LEU A 153 7.75 -24.59 9.00
N LEU A 154 8.42 -25.75 9.02
CA LEU A 154 8.20 -26.77 7.98
C LEU A 154 6.78 -27.38 8.12
N PRO A 155 6.21 -28.01 7.05
CA PRO A 155 4.82 -28.46 7.04
C PRO A 155 4.42 -29.31 8.24
N GLN A 156 5.28 -30.26 8.66
CA GLN A 156 5.03 -31.14 9.81
C GLN A 156 5.13 -30.38 11.14
N GLN A 157 6.06 -29.44 11.25
CA GLN A 157 6.21 -28.59 12.43
C GLN A 157 5.02 -27.62 12.55
N TYR A 158 4.54 -27.11 11.43
CA TYR A 158 3.36 -26.25 11.39
C TYR A 158 2.13 -26.97 11.95
N ALA A 159 1.90 -28.22 11.54
CA ALA A 159 0.77 -29.02 12.00
C ALA A 159 0.74 -29.22 13.54
N GLN A 160 1.91 -29.12 14.21
CA GLN A 160 2.08 -29.27 15.66
C GLN A 160 2.23 -27.90 16.38
N SER A 161 2.18 -26.81 15.66
CA SER A 161 2.44 -25.47 16.19
C SER A 161 1.17 -24.80 16.73
N ALA A 162 1.35 -23.74 17.52
CA ALA A 162 0.28 -22.85 17.94
C ALA A 162 -0.47 -22.26 16.74
N TRP A 163 0.19 -22.09 15.60
CA TRP A 163 -0.40 -21.57 14.37
C TRP A 163 -1.52 -22.46 13.83
N ALA A 164 -1.32 -23.79 13.87
CA ALA A 164 -2.38 -24.73 13.46
C ALA A 164 -3.57 -24.69 14.43
N SER A 165 -3.30 -24.49 15.73
CA SER A 165 -4.35 -24.31 16.75
C SER A 165 -5.15 -23.03 16.51
N ASP A 166 -4.49 -21.92 16.20
CA ASP A 166 -5.14 -20.66 15.83
C ASP A 166 -6.03 -20.79 14.60
N ASP A 167 -5.52 -21.50 13.56
CA ASP A 167 -6.31 -21.76 12.35
C ASP A 167 -7.55 -22.60 12.66
N ALA A 168 -7.43 -23.57 13.56
CA ALA A 168 -8.58 -24.38 14.01
C ALA A 168 -9.62 -23.52 14.75
N GLN A 169 -9.19 -22.62 15.64
CA GLN A 169 -10.08 -21.66 16.31
C GLN A 169 -10.79 -20.73 15.32
N GLN A 170 -10.12 -20.35 14.25
CA GLN A 170 -10.69 -19.58 13.14
C GLN A 170 -11.52 -20.41 12.15
N LYS A 171 -11.90 -21.65 12.53
CA LYS A 171 -12.65 -22.61 11.69
C LYS A 171 -11.96 -23.02 10.39
N ARG A 172 -10.63 -23.02 10.39
CA ARG A 172 -9.80 -23.43 9.22
C ARG A 172 -8.78 -24.53 9.59
N PRO A 173 -9.20 -25.66 10.22
CA PRO A 173 -8.28 -26.69 10.71
C PRO A 173 -7.48 -27.40 9.62
N GLN A 174 -7.87 -27.30 8.33
CA GLN A 174 -7.21 -27.98 7.23
C GLN A 174 -6.03 -27.21 6.63
N VAL A 175 -5.67 -26.02 7.10
CA VAL A 175 -4.53 -25.23 6.57
C VAL A 175 -3.23 -26.04 6.66
N ALA A 176 -2.99 -26.74 7.77
CA ALA A 176 -1.83 -27.63 7.91
C ALA A 176 -1.78 -28.73 6.85
N ASN A 177 -2.93 -29.38 6.56
CA ASN A 177 -3.01 -30.41 5.53
C ASN A 177 -2.80 -29.81 4.13
N ILE A 178 -3.34 -28.63 3.84
CA ILE A 178 -3.10 -27.91 2.59
C ILE A 178 -1.60 -27.61 2.45
N TYR A 179 -0.92 -27.16 3.51
CA TYR A 179 0.51 -26.85 3.48
C TYR A 179 1.36 -28.10 3.21
N ILE A 180 1.04 -29.25 3.85
CA ILE A 180 1.72 -30.53 3.59
C ILE A 180 1.57 -30.90 2.11
N ARG A 181 0.34 -30.87 1.58
CA ARG A 181 0.05 -31.19 0.17
C ARG A 181 0.73 -30.21 -0.79
N TYR A 182 0.76 -28.93 -0.43
CA TYR A 182 1.44 -27.91 -1.23
C TYR A 182 2.93 -28.24 -1.38
N ALA A 183 3.61 -28.54 -0.28
CA ALA A 183 5.03 -28.89 -0.31
C ALA A 183 5.31 -30.19 -1.09
N GLU A 184 4.44 -31.20 -0.96
CA GLU A 184 4.51 -32.44 -1.74
C GLU A 184 4.36 -32.18 -3.24
N ARG A 185 3.35 -31.36 -3.63
CA ARG A 185 3.07 -31.01 -5.04
C ARG A 185 4.21 -30.19 -5.65
N CYS A 186 4.77 -29.23 -4.91
CA CYS A 186 5.95 -28.49 -5.35
C CYS A 186 7.13 -29.42 -5.61
N ARG A 187 7.37 -30.37 -4.72
CA ARG A 187 8.44 -31.39 -4.90
C ARG A 187 8.20 -32.27 -6.12
N GLN A 188 6.98 -32.78 -6.30
CA GLN A 188 6.61 -33.61 -7.45
C GLN A 188 6.77 -32.85 -8.77
N ALA A 189 6.44 -31.55 -8.78
CA ALA A 189 6.58 -30.69 -9.94
C ALA A 189 8.02 -30.17 -10.15
N ASN A 190 8.98 -30.58 -9.33
CA ASN A 190 10.33 -30.02 -9.30
C ASN A 190 10.27 -28.48 -9.28
N ALA A 191 9.48 -27.90 -8.37
CA ALA A 191 9.24 -26.46 -8.27
C ALA A 191 9.44 -25.98 -6.82
N MET A 192 9.87 -24.74 -6.70
CA MET A 192 9.99 -24.00 -5.44
C MET A 192 9.33 -22.63 -5.62
N ASP A 193 8.60 -22.14 -4.63
CA ASP A 193 8.23 -20.72 -4.61
C ASP A 193 9.38 -19.85 -4.06
N PHE A 194 9.16 -18.52 -4.02
CA PHE A 194 10.20 -17.61 -3.54
C PHE A 194 10.61 -17.89 -2.08
N ASP A 195 9.66 -18.22 -1.20
CA ASP A 195 9.97 -18.52 0.19
C ASP A 195 10.73 -19.87 0.32
N ASP A 196 10.42 -20.83 -0.56
CA ASP A 196 11.14 -22.11 -0.59
C ASP A 196 12.63 -21.94 -0.89
N LEU A 197 13.03 -20.94 -1.67
CA LEU A 197 14.45 -20.66 -1.93
C LEU A 197 15.22 -20.39 -0.63
N LEU A 198 14.58 -19.73 0.34
CA LEU A 198 15.18 -19.49 1.66
C LEU A 198 15.07 -20.73 2.54
N VAL A 199 13.88 -21.32 2.64
CA VAL A 199 13.65 -22.51 3.49
C VAL A 199 14.53 -23.67 3.08
N GLN A 200 14.61 -23.99 1.78
CA GLN A 200 15.41 -25.11 1.30
C GLN A 200 16.91 -24.85 1.45
N THR A 201 17.37 -23.61 1.33
CA THR A 201 18.78 -23.27 1.65
C THR A 201 19.07 -23.49 3.12
N TRP A 202 18.17 -23.07 4.00
CA TRP A 202 18.32 -23.31 5.44
C TRP A 202 18.30 -24.81 5.75
N VAL A 203 17.39 -25.59 5.16
CA VAL A 203 17.31 -27.05 5.31
C VAL A 203 18.58 -27.73 4.79
N LEU A 204 19.09 -27.32 3.62
CA LEU A 204 20.35 -27.82 3.06
C LEU A 204 21.50 -27.66 4.05
N PHE A 205 21.69 -26.47 4.60
CA PHE A 205 22.75 -26.20 5.54
C PHE A 205 22.57 -26.88 6.92
N GLN A 206 21.33 -27.18 7.31
CA GLN A 206 21.05 -27.93 8.52
C GLN A 206 21.32 -29.42 8.39
N LYS A 207 20.98 -30.00 7.24
CA LYS A 207 21.07 -31.44 7.01
C LYS A 207 22.43 -31.92 6.48
N HIS A 208 23.13 -31.05 5.76
CA HIS A 208 24.37 -31.32 5.05
C HIS A 208 25.49 -30.40 5.53
N GLU A 209 26.11 -30.80 6.63
CA GLU A 209 27.19 -30.03 7.26
C GLU A 209 28.40 -29.86 6.33
N ASP A 210 28.73 -30.88 5.51
CA ASP A 210 29.78 -30.82 4.50
C ASP A 210 29.53 -29.70 3.46
N ILE A 211 28.29 -29.57 3.01
CA ILE A 211 27.90 -28.50 2.09
C ILE A 211 27.97 -27.14 2.80
N ARG A 212 27.43 -27.04 4.03
CA ARG A 212 27.52 -25.79 4.79
C ARG A 212 28.96 -25.35 4.93
N GLN A 213 29.88 -26.28 5.31
CA GLN A 213 31.31 -25.98 5.45
C GLN A 213 31.95 -25.54 4.12
N LYS A 214 31.59 -26.19 3.00
CA LYS A 214 32.02 -25.77 1.65
C LYS A 214 31.75 -24.28 1.42
N TYR A 215 30.55 -23.77 1.78
CA TYR A 215 30.20 -22.36 1.60
C TYR A 215 30.78 -21.46 2.69
N VAL A 216 30.97 -21.93 3.91
CA VAL A 216 31.72 -21.22 4.96
C VAL A 216 33.19 -21.03 4.54
N GLU A 217 33.79 -22.03 3.91
CA GLU A 217 35.15 -21.91 3.40
C GLU A 217 35.24 -21.05 2.14
N LYS A 218 34.22 -21.05 1.32
CA LYS A 218 34.15 -20.19 0.14
C LYS A 218 33.96 -18.71 0.51
N PHE A 219 33.07 -18.39 1.47
CA PHE A 219 32.74 -17.02 1.81
C PHE A 219 33.49 -16.59 3.08
N HIS A 220 34.61 -15.93 2.88
CA HIS A 220 35.46 -15.45 3.98
C HIS A 220 34.87 -14.25 4.69
N PHE A 221 34.11 -13.41 3.98
CA PHE A 221 33.45 -12.23 4.52
C PHE A 221 32.03 -12.07 3.94
N VAL A 222 31.06 -11.87 4.82
CA VAL A 222 29.65 -11.67 4.44
C VAL A 222 29.24 -10.23 4.75
N LEU A 223 28.65 -9.55 3.78
CA LEU A 223 28.09 -8.20 3.94
C LEU A 223 26.59 -8.25 3.66
N VAL A 224 25.82 -7.54 4.46
CA VAL A 224 24.36 -7.49 4.30
C VAL A 224 23.89 -6.04 4.38
N ASP A 225 23.24 -5.57 3.32
CA ASP A 225 22.60 -4.25 3.28
C ASP A 225 21.14 -4.35 3.76
N GLU A 226 20.60 -3.21 4.24
CA GLU A 226 19.20 -3.09 4.72
C GLU A 226 18.79 -4.20 5.70
N TYR A 227 19.69 -4.54 6.64
CA TYR A 227 19.53 -5.70 7.53
C TYR A 227 18.25 -5.66 8.37
N GLN A 228 17.70 -4.48 8.67
CA GLN A 228 16.42 -4.31 9.38
C GLN A 228 15.21 -4.85 8.62
N ASP A 229 15.32 -5.10 7.30
CA ASP A 229 14.24 -5.63 6.48
C ASP A 229 14.33 -7.16 6.29
N THR A 230 15.32 -7.80 6.89
CA THR A 230 15.48 -9.26 6.81
C THR A 230 14.40 -9.99 7.59
N ASN A 231 13.90 -11.10 7.04
CA ASN A 231 13.07 -12.05 7.77
C ASN A 231 13.90 -13.03 8.58
N TYR A 232 13.23 -13.85 9.41
CA TYR A 232 13.92 -14.81 10.26
C TYR A 232 14.70 -15.87 9.46
N ALA A 233 14.17 -16.33 8.32
CA ALA A 233 14.85 -17.31 7.47
C ALA A 233 16.16 -16.75 6.90
N GLN A 234 16.16 -15.51 6.41
CA GLN A 234 17.36 -14.82 5.88
C GLN A 234 18.42 -14.67 6.97
N GLN A 235 18.02 -14.21 8.16
CA GLN A 235 18.91 -14.08 9.31
C GLN A 235 19.52 -15.44 9.69
N ALA A 236 18.71 -16.51 9.78
CA ALA A 236 19.16 -17.85 10.14
C ALA A 236 20.20 -18.39 9.15
N ILE A 237 20.02 -18.15 7.84
CA ILE A 237 21.00 -18.57 6.83
C ILE A 237 22.30 -17.79 6.97
N VAL A 238 22.24 -16.47 7.13
CA VAL A 238 23.45 -15.64 7.36
C VAL A 238 24.20 -16.13 8.59
N TYR A 239 23.49 -16.42 9.67
CA TYR A 239 24.09 -16.94 10.90
C TYR A 239 24.79 -18.28 10.67
N GLN A 240 24.18 -19.22 9.94
CA GLN A 240 24.81 -20.52 9.62
C GLN A 240 26.11 -20.38 8.84
N LEU A 241 26.21 -19.38 7.96
CA LEU A 241 27.40 -19.11 7.17
C LEU A 241 28.51 -18.40 7.96
N THR A 242 28.16 -17.68 9.03
CA THR A 242 29.08 -16.73 9.67
C THR A 242 29.40 -17.05 11.13
N LYS A 243 28.62 -17.93 11.80
CA LYS A 243 28.74 -18.20 13.25
C LYS A 243 30.15 -18.64 13.69
N GLU A 244 30.90 -19.32 12.85
CA GLU A 244 32.23 -19.85 13.21
C GLU A 244 33.30 -18.79 13.04
N ARG A 245 33.36 -18.13 11.89
CA ARG A 245 34.37 -17.12 11.56
C ARG A 245 34.04 -15.75 12.11
N GLN A 246 32.77 -15.49 12.36
CA GLN A 246 32.24 -14.17 12.75
C GLN A 246 32.65 -13.00 11.83
N LYS A 247 33.05 -13.29 10.59
CA LYS A 247 33.43 -12.29 9.58
C LYS A 247 32.17 -11.83 8.82
N VAL A 248 31.37 -10.99 9.48
CA VAL A 248 30.12 -10.45 8.96
C VAL A 248 30.00 -8.96 9.27
N CYS A 249 29.56 -8.19 8.28
CA CYS A 249 29.21 -6.79 8.44
C CYS A 249 27.78 -6.58 7.97
N VAL A 250 26.89 -6.21 8.89
CA VAL A 250 25.53 -5.86 8.56
C VAL A 250 25.33 -4.36 8.68
N VAL A 251 24.66 -3.78 7.71
CA VAL A 251 24.35 -2.34 7.66
C VAL A 251 22.84 -2.16 7.61
N GLY A 252 22.32 -1.25 8.42
CA GLY A 252 20.89 -0.98 8.43
C GLY A 252 20.51 0.24 9.24
N ASP A 253 19.21 0.53 9.20
CA ASP A 253 18.58 1.57 10.01
C ASP A 253 17.29 1.02 10.60
N ASP A 254 17.29 0.74 11.88
CA ASP A 254 16.10 0.26 12.60
C ASP A 254 14.90 1.22 12.46
N ALA A 255 15.17 2.53 12.32
CA ALA A 255 14.15 3.53 12.07
C ALA A 255 13.53 3.44 10.65
N GLN A 256 14.10 2.65 9.75
CA GLN A 256 13.57 2.40 8.41
C GLN A 256 13.00 0.97 8.22
N SER A 257 12.75 0.22 9.30
CA SER A 257 12.10 -1.09 9.25
C SER A 257 10.59 -0.92 9.05
N ILE A 258 10.12 -1.11 7.80
CA ILE A 258 8.73 -0.84 7.36
C ILE A 258 8.13 -1.98 6.52
N TYR A 259 8.70 -3.18 6.55
CA TYR A 259 8.24 -4.33 5.75
C TYR A 259 7.81 -5.53 6.60
N SER A 260 7.30 -5.32 7.83
CA SER A 260 6.83 -6.43 8.66
C SER A 260 5.69 -7.21 8.00
N PHE A 261 4.83 -6.54 7.22
CA PHE A 261 3.77 -7.17 6.44
C PHE A 261 4.28 -8.14 5.35
N ARG A 262 5.59 -8.07 5.01
CA ARG A 262 6.31 -9.01 4.14
C ARG A 262 7.20 -9.98 4.91
N GLY A 263 7.02 -10.09 6.22
CA GLY A 263 7.78 -10.99 7.09
C GLY A 263 9.10 -10.43 7.62
N ALA A 264 9.44 -9.16 7.33
CA ALA A 264 10.61 -8.52 7.95
C ALA A 264 10.49 -8.50 9.47
N ASN A 265 11.62 -8.72 10.15
CA ASN A 265 11.66 -8.73 11.59
C ASN A 265 12.74 -7.79 12.13
N ILE A 266 12.31 -6.68 12.69
CA ILE A 266 13.21 -5.68 13.28
C ILE A 266 14.08 -6.28 14.42
N ASP A 267 13.64 -7.35 15.08
CA ASP A 267 14.40 -8.01 16.13
C ASP A 267 15.75 -8.55 15.62
N ASN A 268 15.87 -8.82 14.32
CA ASN A 268 17.12 -9.27 13.72
C ASN A 268 18.24 -8.23 13.91
N ILE A 269 17.94 -6.95 13.68
CA ILE A 269 18.93 -5.89 13.84
C ILE A 269 19.11 -5.48 15.32
N LEU A 270 18.00 -5.42 16.08
CA LEU A 270 18.04 -5.04 17.50
C LEU A 270 18.83 -6.04 18.35
N ASN A 271 18.74 -7.34 18.02
CA ASN A 271 19.38 -8.43 18.77
C ASN A 271 20.70 -8.92 18.15
N PHE A 272 21.24 -8.22 17.15
CA PHE A 272 22.45 -8.66 16.45
C PHE A 272 23.65 -8.86 17.42
N GLN A 273 23.87 -7.93 18.35
CA GLN A 273 24.97 -8.02 19.31
C GLN A 273 24.81 -9.15 20.33
N SER A 274 23.58 -9.58 20.60
CA SER A 274 23.34 -10.75 21.44
C SER A 274 23.60 -12.08 20.73
N GLN A 275 23.44 -12.08 19.40
CA GLN A 275 23.68 -13.24 18.56
C GLN A 275 25.16 -13.45 18.24
N TYR A 276 25.92 -12.36 18.01
CA TYR A 276 27.36 -12.39 17.77
C TYR A 276 28.09 -11.81 18.97
N GLN A 277 28.67 -12.69 19.79
CA GLN A 277 29.48 -12.27 20.92
C GLN A 277 30.63 -11.39 20.43
N ASN A 278 30.83 -10.24 21.06
CA ASN A 278 31.85 -9.24 20.69
C ASN A 278 31.61 -8.51 19.36
N ALA A 279 30.39 -8.52 18.83
CA ALA A 279 30.05 -7.70 17.66
C ALA A 279 30.28 -6.21 17.96
N LYS A 280 31.06 -5.55 17.09
CA LYS A 280 31.34 -4.11 17.22
C LYS A 280 30.21 -3.29 16.60
N LEU A 281 29.73 -2.31 17.35
CA LEU A 281 28.71 -1.36 16.88
C LEU A 281 29.37 -0.10 16.35
N PHE A 282 29.02 0.29 15.14
CA PHE A 282 29.39 1.58 14.54
C PHE A 282 28.11 2.38 14.28
N LYS A 283 28.17 3.69 14.53
CA LYS A 283 27.04 4.59 14.29
C LYS A 283 27.42 5.63 13.25
N LEU A 284 26.66 5.67 12.16
CA LEU A 284 26.79 6.69 11.11
C LEU A 284 25.71 7.73 11.34
N GLU A 285 26.05 8.81 12.02
CA GLU A 285 25.09 9.82 12.50
C GLU A 285 25.06 11.07 11.62
N GLN A 286 26.08 11.29 10.75
CA GLN A 286 26.08 12.42 9.84
C GLN A 286 25.22 12.16 8.59
N ASN A 287 24.16 12.95 8.45
CA ASN A 287 23.32 12.98 7.24
C ASN A 287 23.94 13.91 6.20
N TYR A 288 23.98 13.47 4.94
CA TYR A 288 24.50 14.21 3.79
C TYR A 288 23.42 14.61 2.78
N ARG A 289 22.15 14.22 3.04
CA ARG A 289 21.03 14.42 2.12
C ARG A 289 20.26 15.70 2.45
N SER A 290 19.74 15.79 3.65
CA SER A 290 18.69 16.73 4.03
C SER A 290 19.24 17.95 4.75
N THR A 291 18.49 19.03 4.75
CA THR A 291 18.73 20.20 5.59
C THR A 291 18.65 19.87 7.08
N GLN A 292 19.20 20.74 7.93
CA GLN A 292 19.28 20.48 9.36
C GLN A 292 17.89 20.36 10.02
N LEU A 293 16.94 21.22 9.65
CA LEU A 293 15.59 21.21 10.25
C LEU A 293 14.79 19.97 9.86
N ILE A 294 14.93 19.45 8.64
CA ILE A 294 14.31 18.16 8.23
C ILE A 294 14.86 17.03 9.09
N VAL A 295 16.17 16.97 9.31
CA VAL A 295 16.80 15.91 10.13
C VAL A 295 16.35 16.03 11.59
N GLN A 296 16.27 17.24 12.15
CA GLN A 296 15.79 17.44 13.52
C GLN A 296 14.33 17.01 13.67
N ALA A 297 13.46 17.34 12.71
CA ALA A 297 12.05 16.93 12.73
C ALA A 297 11.91 15.40 12.66
N ALA A 298 12.66 14.74 11.78
CA ALA A 298 12.67 13.27 11.70
C ALA A 298 13.17 12.64 13.02
N ASN A 299 14.21 13.21 13.65
CA ASN A 299 14.70 12.74 14.95
C ASN A 299 13.66 12.92 16.05
N SER A 300 12.94 14.06 16.10
CA SER A 300 11.94 14.31 17.12
C SER A 300 10.78 13.31 17.04
N LEU A 301 10.35 13.00 15.81
CA LEU A 301 9.33 11.99 15.54
C LEU A 301 9.76 10.59 16.00
N ILE A 302 10.92 10.11 15.52
CA ILE A 302 11.31 8.71 15.75
C ILE A 302 11.72 8.44 17.20
N ARG A 303 12.11 9.46 17.95
CA ARG A 303 12.46 9.35 19.36
C ARG A 303 11.30 8.80 20.21
N ARG A 304 10.06 8.88 19.75
CA ARG A 304 8.87 8.33 20.40
C ARG A 304 8.76 6.81 20.34
N ASN A 305 9.55 6.15 19.48
CA ASN A 305 9.61 4.69 19.45
C ASN A 305 10.49 4.19 20.60
N GLU A 306 10.02 3.15 21.30
CA GLU A 306 10.79 2.51 22.37
C GLU A 306 11.78 1.47 21.82
N ARG A 307 11.35 0.74 20.79
CA ARG A 307 12.15 -0.33 20.17
C ARG A 307 13.07 0.21 19.09
N GLN A 308 14.22 0.73 19.51
CA GLN A 308 15.21 1.31 18.61
C GLN A 308 16.63 1.26 19.21
N ILE A 309 17.64 1.38 18.33
CA ILE A 309 19.03 1.58 18.73
C ILE A 309 19.28 3.09 18.84
N PRO A 310 19.60 3.62 20.03
CA PRO A 310 19.80 5.05 20.24
C PRO A 310 20.87 5.62 19.29
N LYS A 311 20.50 6.65 18.53
CA LYS A 311 21.37 7.40 17.62
C LYS A 311 20.92 8.84 17.54
N ASN A 312 21.83 9.75 17.25
CA ASN A 312 21.55 11.17 17.06
C ASN A 312 22.02 11.60 15.68
N VAL A 313 21.12 11.53 14.70
CA VAL A 313 21.43 11.91 13.32
C VAL A 313 21.50 13.43 13.24
N PHE A 314 22.57 13.97 12.62
CA PHE A 314 22.76 15.40 12.41
C PHE A 314 23.17 15.71 10.98
N SER A 315 22.87 16.90 10.49
CA SER A 315 23.31 17.39 9.18
C SER A 315 24.24 18.58 9.34
N LYS A 316 25.24 18.65 8.43
CA LYS A 316 26.10 19.82 8.24
C LYS A 316 25.70 20.65 7.02
N ASN A 317 24.64 20.24 6.31
CA ASN A 317 24.07 20.99 5.20
C ASN A 317 23.47 22.32 5.72
N GLU A 318 22.91 23.11 4.85
CA GLU A 318 22.19 24.34 5.19
C GLU A 318 21.13 24.12 6.27
N HIS A 319 20.82 25.18 6.99
CA HIS A 319 19.82 25.12 8.06
C HIS A 319 18.45 24.69 7.53
N GLY A 320 18.07 25.22 6.36
CA GLY A 320 16.82 24.91 5.68
C GLY A 320 15.60 25.59 6.30
N GLU A 321 14.43 25.19 5.80
CA GLU A 321 13.13 25.65 6.28
C GLU A 321 12.51 24.63 7.25
N ARG A 322 11.58 25.11 8.10
CA ARG A 322 10.73 24.26 8.93
C ARG A 322 9.84 23.41 8.04
N LEU A 323 9.43 22.25 8.52
CA LEU A 323 8.42 21.44 7.83
C LEU A 323 7.11 22.22 7.78
N GLN A 324 6.57 22.42 6.59
CA GLN A 324 5.29 23.12 6.43
C GLN A 324 4.14 22.15 6.69
N LEU A 325 3.22 22.50 7.58
CA LEU A 325 1.96 21.77 7.78
C LEU A 325 0.82 22.59 7.18
N LYS A 326 0.14 22.04 6.19
CA LYS A 326 -0.96 22.68 5.46
C LYS A 326 -2.25 21.89 5.64
N PRO A 327 -3.10 22.29 6.56
CA PRO A 327 -4.44 21.74 6.68
C PRO A 327 -5.30 22.12 5.46
N ALA A 328 -6.09 21.17 4.98
CA ALA A 328 -7.08 21.36 3.93
C ALA A 328 -8.47 21.03 4.48
N TYR A 329 -9.48 21.65 3.91
CA TYR A 329 -10.86 21.36 4.25
C TYR A 329 -11.29 19.98 3.71
N SER A 330 -10.89 19.65 2.47
CA SER A 330 -11.21 18.39 1.82
C SER A 330 -10.00 17.81 1.07
N ASP A 331 -10.09 16.55 0.63
CA ASP A 331 -9.11 15.90 -0.21
C ASP A 331 -8.92 16.63 -1.57
N LYS A 332 -9.97 17.25 -2.09
CA LYS A 332 -9.88 18.07 -3.31
C LYS A 332 -9.11 19.36 -3.08
N GLU A 333 -9.37 20.04 -1.97
CA GLU A 333 -8.61 21.23 -1.61
C GLU A 333 -7.15 20.87 -1.32
N GLU A 334 -6.90 19.74 -0.67
CA GLU A 334 -5.55 19.21 -0.46
C GLU A 334 -4.79 19.08 -1.78
N ALA A 335 -5.42 18.49 -2.79
CA ALA A 335 -4.82 18.35 -4.12
C ALA A 335 -4.55 19.72 -4.79
N VAL A 336 -5.44 20.69 -4.63
CA VAL A 336 -5.25 22.07 -5.14
C VAL A 336 -4.07 22.75 -4.44
N ILE A 337 -3.98 22.66 -3.10
CA ILE A 337 -2.88 23.24 -2.31
C ILE A 337 -1.54 22.64 -2.78
N VAL A 338 -1.46 21.33 -2.92
CA VAL A 338 -0.23 20.64 -3.35
C VAL A 338 0.17 21.06 -4.76
N THR A 339 -0.75 21.11 -5.72
CA THR A 339 -0.41 21.51 -7.09
C THR A 339 -0.03 22.98 -7.22
N GLN A 340 -0.63 23.86 -6.43
CA GLN A 340 -0.24 25.28 -6.35
C GLN A 340 1.17 25.42 -5.76
N ASP A 341 1.49 24.70 -4.70
CA ASP A 341 2.81 24.72 -4.10
C ASP A 341 3.88 24.18 -5.05
N ILE A 342 3.62 23.09 -5.77
CA ILE A 342 4.52 22.58 -6.80
C ILE A 342 4.83 23.68 -7.82
N LYS A 343 3.80 24.37 -8.34
CA LYS A 343 3.98 25.48 -9.30
C LYS A 343 4.74 26.66 -8.68
N ARG A 344 4.48 26.96 -7.40
CA ARG A 344 5.15 28.06 -6.68
C ARG A 344 6.63 27.74 -6.47
N ILE A 345 6.95 26.60 -5.85
CA ILE A 345 8.33 26.18 -5.55
C ILE A 345 9.11 26.02 -6.85
N ARG A 346 8.52 25.39 -7.88
CA ARG A 346 9.17 25.24 -9.18
C ARG A 346 9.62 26.60 -9.77
N ARG A 347 8.80 27.64 -9.63
CA ARG A 347 9.14 28.99 -10.12
C ARG A 347 10.19 29.67 -9.24
N GLN A 348 10.13 29.46 -7.90
CA GLN A 348 11.07 30.07 -6.97
C GLN A 348 12.47 29.46 -7.06
N ASP A 349 12.55 28.15 -7.13
CA ASP A 349 13.82 27.40 -7.11
C ASP A 349 14.34 27.06 -8.50
N HIS A 350 13.61 27.42 -9.57
CA HIS A 350 13.94 27.11 -10.96
C HIS A 350 14.22 25.61 -11.19
N CYS A 351 13.48 24.74 -10.51
CA CYS A 351 13.67 23.31 -10.53
C CYS A 351 12.76 22.59 -11.54
N SER A 352 13.05 21.30 -11.79
CA SER A 352 12.33 20.43 -12.71
C SER A 352 11.09 19.82 -12.06
N TRP A 353 10.16 19.25 -12.85
CA TRP A 353 9.03 18.50 -12.32
C TRP A 353 9.46 17.21 -11.60
N SER A 354 10.54 16.60 -12.06
CA SER A 354 11.15 15.40 -11.45
C SER A 354 11.70 15.62 -10.05
N ASP A 355 11.87 16.88 -9.62
CA ASP A 355 12.35 17.23 -8.28
C ASP A 355 11.26 17.14 -7.20
N PHE A 356 10.01 16.84 -7.62
CA PHE A 356 8.86 16.75 -6.75
C PHE A 356 8.35 15.33 -6.59
N ALA A 357 8.06 14.93 -5.34
CA ALA A 357 7.36 13.69 -5.05
C ALA A 357 6.14 13.92 -4.16
N ILE A 358 5.02 13.25 -4.46
CA ILE A 358 3.84 13.16 -3.62
C ILE A 358 3.79 11.75 -3.03
N LEU A 359 3.92 11.66 -1.73
CA LEU A 359 3.97 10.43 -0.97
C LEU A 359 2.67 10.23 -0.19
N TYR A 360 1.99 9.12 -0.43
CA TYR A 360 0.75 8.76 0.24
C TYR A 360 0.83 7.38 0.89
N ARG A 361 -0.07 7.12 1.87
CA ARG A 361 -0.11 5.86 2.60
C ARG A 361 -0.69 4.72 1.76
N THR A 362 -1.74 4.98 0.99
CA THR A 362 -2.43 4.00 0.13
C THR A 362 -2.59 4.51 -1.29
N ASN A 363 -2.64 3.59 -2.24
CA ASN A 363 -2.79 3.93 -3.66
C ASN A 363 -4.13 4.60 -4.00
N SER A 364 -5.18 4.40 -3.19
CA SER A 364 -6.47 5.04 -3.40
C SER A 364 -6.41 6.57 -3.32
N GLN A 365 -5.46 7.10 -2.55
CA GLN A 365 -5.28 8.55 -2.39
C GLN A 365 -4.76 9.25 -3.66
N SER A 366 -4.21 8.53 -4.66
CA SER A 366 -3.63 9.15 -5.85
C SER A 366 -4.65 9.89 -6.71
N ARG A 367 -5.93 9.46 -6.70
CA ARG A 367 -6.96 9.93 -7.63
C ARG A 367 -7.17 11.46 -7.63
N SER A 368 -7.37 12.04 -6.46
CA SER A 368 -7.60 13.49 -6.35
C SER A 368 -6.41 14.31 -6.85
N PHE A 369 -5.18 13.82 -6.61
CA PHE A 369 -3.95 14.46 -7.13
C PHE A 369 -3.82 14.27 -8.65
N GLU A 370 -4.10 13.10 -9.19
CA GLU A 370 -4.09 12.84 -10.63
C GLU A 370 -5.08 13.75 -11.37
N GLU A 371 -6.32 13.85 -10.88
CA GLU A 371 -7.35 14.72 -11.45
C GLU A 371 -6.93 16.19 -11.41
N GLN A 372 -6.39 16.66 -10.27
CA GLN A 372 -5.98 18.07 -10.17
C GLN A 372 -4.74 18.39 -11.01
N MET A 373 -3.74 17.48 -11.06
CA MET A 373 -2.56 17.68 -11.91
C MET A 373 -2.92 17.79 -13.38
N ARG A 374 -3.88 17.01 -13.86
CA ARG A 374 -4.38 17.12 -15.23
C ARG A 374 -5.07 18.46 -15.50
N LYS A 375 -5.96 18.89 -14.60
CA LYS A 375 -6.59 20.23 -14.69
C LYS A 375 -5.54 21.34 -14.78
N ASP A 376 -4.43 21.16 -14.10
CA ASP A 376 -3.34 22.12 -14.00
C ASP A 376 -2.25 21.93 -15.07
N ASN A 377 -2.37 20.95 -15.97
CA ASN A 377 -1.38 20.56 -16.99
C ASN A 377 0.01 20.30 -16.38
N ILE A 378 0.06 19.64 -15.21
CA ILE A 378 1.30 19.23 -14.56
C ILE A 378 1.60 17.79 -14.98
N PRO A 379 2.76 17.50 -15.63
CA PRO A 379 3.14 16.15 -15.99
C PRO A 379 3.46 15.33 -14.73
N TYR A 380 2.91 14.13 -14.63
CA TYR A 380 3.14 13.24 -13.49
C TYR A 380 3.37 11.80 -13.92
N ARG A 381 3.93 11.00 -13.01
CA ARG A 381 4.11 9.56 -13.17
C ARG A 381 3.83 8.85 -11.85
N ILE A 382 3.07 7.75 -11.93
CA ILE A 382 2.87 6.87 -10.76
C ILE A 382 4.00 5.84 -10.73
N TYR A 383 4.79 5.87 -9.66
CA TYR A 383 5.91 4.97 -9.47
C TYR A 383 5.46 3.69 -8.76
N GLY A 384 5.73 2.56 -9.40
CA GLY A 384 5.44 1.23 -8.81
C GLY A 384 3.96 0.87 -8.78
N GLY A 385 3.10 1.58 -9.51
CA GLY A 385 1.67 1.32 -9.59
C GLY A 385 1.10 1.63 -10.97
N LEU A 386 -0.05 1.01 -11.27
CA LEU A 386 -0.89 1.41 -12.40
C LEU A 386 -1.64 2.70 -12.02
N SER A 387 -1.93 3.56 -13.00
CA SER A 387 -2.91 4.63 -12.83
C SER A 387 -4.18 4.09 -12.20
N PHE A 388 -4.87 4.91 -11.40
CA PHE A 388 -6.09 4.50 -10.72
C PHE A 388 -7.09 3.82 -11.67
N TYR A 389 -7.33 4.43 -12.82
CA TYR A 389 -8.27 3.90 -13.84
C TYR A 389 -7.74 2.69 -14.62
N GLN A 390 -6.46 2.37 -14.49
CA GLN A 390 -5.84 1.19 -15.11
C GLN A 390 -5.83 -0.04 -14.21
N ARG A 391 -6.23 0.09 -12.94
CA ARG A 391 -6.33 -1.03 -12.01
C ARG A 391 -7.36 -2.02 -12.49
N LYS A 392 -7.08 -3.31 -12.28
CA LYS A 392 -7.89 -4.42 -12.84
C LYS A 392 -9.36 -4.30 -12.46
N GLU A 393 -9.66 -4.11 -11.17
CA GLU A 393 -11.02 -4.01 -10.63
C GLU A 393 -11.77 -2.82 -11.20
N ILE A 394 -11.10 -1.69 -11.41
CA ILE A 394 -11.68 -0.48 -12.02
C ILE A 394 -11.93 -0.70 -13.52
N LYS A 395 -10.98 -1.31 -14.23
CA LYS A 395 -11.18 -1.68 -15.65
C LYS A 395 -12.32 -2.67 -15.84
N ASP A 396 -12.53 -3.58 -14.89
CA ASP A 396 -13.64 -4.53 -14.94
C ASP A 396 -15.00 -3.81 -14.81
N VAL A 397 -15.11 -2.82 -13.93
CA VAL A 397 -16.30 -1.96 -13.79
C VAL A 397 -16.50 -1.10 -15.04
N ILE A 398 -15.45 -0.44 -15.49
CA ILE A 398 -15.49 0.40 -16.70
C ILE A 398 -15.93 -0.42 -17.92
N ALA A 399 -15.53 -1.69 -18.03
CA ALA A 399 -15.95 -2.55 -19.12
C ALA A 399 -17.47 -2.82 -19.12
N TYR A 400 -18.11 -2.93 -17.94
CA TYR A 400 -19.57 -2.94 -17.85
C TYR A 400 -20.17 -1.65 -18.36
N PHE A 401 -19.66 -0.52 -17.92
CA PHE A 401 -20.15 0.79 -18.33
C PHE A 401 -20.00 1.00 -19.85
N ARG A 402 -18.86 0.59 -20.41
CA ARG A 402 -18.60 0.65 -21.84
C ARG A 402 -19.57 -0.22 -22.65
N LEU A 403 -19.82 -1.46 -22.23
CA LEU A 403 -20.76 -2.33 -22.94
C LEU A 403 -22.19 -1.81 -22.87
N ILE A 404 -22.59 -1.17 -21.77
CA ILE A 404 -23.92 -0.57 -21.61
C ILE A 404 -24.06 0.69 -22.48
N ALA A 405 -23.03 1.53 -22.54
CA ALA A 405 -23.01 2.72 -23.38
C ALA A 405 -22.85 2.39 -24.88
N ASN A 406 -22.09 1.36 -25.21
CA ASN A 406 -21.89 0.87 -26.57
C ASN A 406 -21.91 -0.69 -26.57
N PRO A 407 -23.07 -1.29 -26.88
CA PRO A 407 -23.21 -2.75 -26.92
C PRO A 407 -22.31 -3.45 -27.95
N ASP A 408 -21.83 -2.71 -28.96
CA ASP A 408 -20.95 -3.27 -29.98
C ASP A 408 -19.47 -3.30 -29.56
N ASP A 409 -19.13 -2.87 -28.33
CA ASP A 409 -17.77 -2.95 -27.79
C ASP A 409 -17.36 -4.39 -27.48
N GLU A 410 -16.64 -4.98 -28.43
CA GLU A 410 -16.21 -6.37 -28.41
C GLU A 410 -15.28 -6.69 -27.25
N GLU A 411 -14.35 -5.78 -26.93
CA GLU A 411 -13.38 -5.99 -25.85
C GLU A 411 -14.04 -5.89 -24.47
N ALA A 412 -14.95 -4.95 -24.29
CA ALA A 412 -15.76 -4.86 -23.08
C ALA A 412 -16.63 -6.12 -22.91
N PHE A 413 -17.27 -6.58 -24.00
CA PHE A 413 -18.06 -7.82 -23.98
C PHE A 413 -17.23 -9.01 -23.52
N LYS A 414 -16.11 -9.29 -24.18
CA LYS A 414 -15.21 -10.41 -23.83
C LYS A 414 -14.75 -10.36 -22.37
N ARG A 415 -14.47 -9.17 -21.88
CA ARG A 415 -13.98 -8.97 -20.53
C ARG A 415 -15.02 -9.32 -19.46
N ILE A 416 -16.29 -9.00 -19.67
CA ILE A 416 -17.31 -9.08 -18.61
C ILE A 416 -18.33 -10.22 -18.80
N VAL A 417 -18.44 -10.86 -19.96
CA VAL A 417 -19.47 -11.87 -20.20
C VAL A 417 -19.42 -13.02 -19.18
N ASN A 418 -18.23 -13.36 -18.68
CA ASN A 418 -18.03 -14.35 -17.62
C ASN A 418 -17.41 -13.77 -16.34
N TYR A 419 -17.39 -12.47 -16.18
CA TYR A 419 -16.91 -11.86 -14.92
C TYR A 419 -17.97 -10.92 -14.33
N PRO A 420 -18.38 -11.15 -13.05
CA PRO A 420 -18.10 -12.30 -12.19
C PRO A 420 -18.58 -13.63 -12.79
N ALA A 421 -18.04 -14.75 -12.31
CA ALA A 421 -18.21 -16.06 -12.92
C ALA A 421 -19.70 -16.44 -13.14
N ARG A 422 -20.11 -16.59 -14.42
CA ARG A 422 -21.47 -16.96 -14.83
C ARG A 422 -21.51 -18.37 -15.44
N GLY A 423 -20.34 -19.02 -15.54
CA GLY A 423 -20.22 -20.33 -16.20
C GLY A 423 -20.38 -20.24 -17.73
N ILE A 424 -19.96 -19.10 -18.31
CA ILE A 424 -19.80 -18.87 -19.75
C ILE A 424 -18.30 -18.97 -20.04
N GLY A 425 -17.82 -20.15 -20.38
CA GLY A 425 -16.39 -20.41 -20.59
C GLY A 425 -15.88 -19.94 -21.96
N ASP A 426 -14.54 -19.92 -22.11
CA ASP A 426 -13.83 -19.47 -23.31
C ASP A 426 -14.30 -20.18 -24.61
N THR A 427 -14.66 -21.46 -24.52
CA THR A 427 -15.21 -22.21 -25.64
C THR A 427 -16.55 -21.61 -26.13
N THR A 428 -17.41 -21.13 -25.22
CA THR A 428 -18.66 -20.47 -25.56
C THR A 428 -18.39 -19.10 -26.20
N VAL A 429 -17.48 -18.33 -25.60
CA VAL A 429 -17.05 -17.03 -26.17
C VAL A 429 -16.46 -17.23 -27.58
N GLY A 430 -15.63 -18.27 -27.78
CA GLY A 430 -15.10 -18.63 -29.10
C GLY A 430 -16.20 -18.92 -30.13
N LYS A 431 -17.29 -19.61 -29.75
CA LYS A 431 -18.44 -19.85 -30.63
C LYS A 431 -19.21 -18.57 -30.97
N ILE A 432 -19.38 -17.66 -30.00
CA ILE A 432 -19.98 -16.35 -30.23
C ILE A 432 -19.15 -15.57 -31.26
N VAL A 433 -17.82 -15.51 -31.08
CA VAL A 433 -16.91 -14.84 -32.02
C VAL A 433 -16.98 -15.43 -33.41
N GLN A 434 -16.94 -16.77 -33.55
CA GLN A 434 -17.07 -17.43 -34.84
C GLN A 434 -18.38 -17.12 -35.54
N THR A 435 -19.51 -17.14 -34.81
CA THR A 435 -20.82 -16.80 -35.34
C THR A 435 -20.87 -15.33 -35.78
N ALA A 436 -20.37 -14.41 -34.94
CA ALA A 436 -20.31 -13.01 -35.27
C ALA A 436 -19.51 -12.74 -36.55
N GLN A 437 -18.37 -13.39 -36.71
CA GLN A 437 -17.56 -13.28 -37.93
C GLN A 437 -18.25 -13.87 -39.17
N ALA A 438 -18.93 -15.02 -39.03
CA ALA A 438 -19.63 -15.68 -40.11
C ALA A 438 -20.79 -14.85 -40.68
N TYR A 439 -21.46 -14.09 -39.81
CA TYR A 439 -22.61 -13.27 -40.21
C TYR A 439 -22.28 -11.78 -40.37
N GLY A 440 -21.05 -11.33 -40.03
CA GLY A 440 -20.61 -9.94 -40.11
C GLY A 440 -21.35 -9.00 -39.14
N VAL A 441 -21.65 -9.51 -37.93
CA VAL A 441 -22.39 -8.78 -36.88
C VAL A 441 -21.56 -8.66 -35.59
N SER A 442 -21.96 -7.82 -34.65
CA SER A 442 -21.30 -7.71 -33.37
C SER A 442 -21.55 -8.92 -32.44
N LEU A 443 -20.68 -9.12 -31.42
CA LEU A 443 -20.87 -10.19 -30.44
C LEU A 443 -22.18 -10.03 -29.68
N TRP A 444 -22.57 -8.79 -29.42
CA TRP A 444 -23.83 -8.46 -28.78
C TRP A 444 -25.04 -8.87 -29.61
N GLN A 445 -25.03 -8.59 -30.93
CA GLN A 445 -26.12 -8.96 -31.81
C GLN A 445 -26.33 -10.48 -31.88
N VAL A 446 -25.24 -11.28 -31.83
CA VAL A 446 -25.34 -12.75 -31.79
C VAL A 446 -26.11 -13.23 -30.58
N ILE A 447 -25.90 -12.65 -29.39
CA ILE A 447 -26.64 -13.06 -28.18
C ILE A 447 -28.00 -12.40 -28.05
N LYS A 448 -28.20 -11.25 -28.68
CA LYS A 448 -29.47 -10.52 -28.72
C LYS A 448 -30.52 -11.22 -29.59
N GLU A 449 -30.12 -11.73 -30.76
CA GLU A 449 -30.99 -12.34 -31.74
C GLU A 449 -30.57 -13.77 -32.08
N PRO A 450 -30.59 -14.68 -31.11
CA PRO A 450 -30.05 -16.04 -31.25
C PRO A 450 -30.82 -16.90 -32.27
N VAL A 451 -32.01 -16.50 -32.67
CA VAL A 451 -32.80 -17.15 -33.74
C VAL A 451 -32.21 -16.81 -35.10
N LEU A 452 -31.79 -15.58 -35.31
CA LEU A 452 -31.19 -15.12 -36.58
C LEU A 452 -29.73 -15.57 -36.70
N PHE A 453 -29.01 -15.68 -35.55
CA PHE A 453 -27.61 -16.08 -35.47
C PHE A 453 -27.45 -17.35 -34.64
N PRO A 454 -27.80 -18.53 -35.18
CA PRO A 454 -27.82 -19.75 -34.42
C PRO A 454 -26.41 -20.20 -34.02
N MET A 455 -26.25 -20.57 -32.74
CA MET A 455 -25.00 -21.04 -32.16
C MET A 455 -25.18 -22.49 -31.68
N ASP A 456 -24.16 -23.30 -31.90
CA ASP A 456 -24.11 -24.69 -31.36
C ASP A 456 -23.66 -24.64 -29.89
N VAL A 457 -24.58 -24.30 -28.99
CA VAL A 457 -24.39 -24.27 -27.54
C VAL A 457 -25.51 -25.01 -26.82
N SER A 458 -25.21 -25.52 -25.60
CA SER A 458 -26.24 -26.22 -24.82
C SER A 458 -27.37 -25.27 -24.39
N LYS A 459 -28.56 -25.82 -24.15
CA LYS A 459 -29.70 -25.07 -23.62
C LYS A 459 -29.37 -24.31 -22.34
N GLY A 460 -28.60 -24.93 -21.43
CA GLY A 460 -28.17 -24.29 -20.19
C GLY A 460 -27.22 -23.13 -20.43
N THR A 461 -26.33 -23.22 -21.44
CA THR A 461 -25.45 -22.12 -21.85
C THR A 461 -26.27 -20.98 -22.49
N MET A 462 -27.26 -21.33 -23.32
CA MET A 462 -28.13 -20.32 -23.92
C MET A 462 -28.92 -19.54 -22.87
N THR A 463 -29.46 -20.23 -21.84
CA THR A 463 -30.12 -19.56 -20.70
C THR A 463 -29.19 -18.58 -19.96
N LYS A 464 -27.92 -18.97 -19.77
CA LYS A 464 -26.93 -18.07 -19.12
C LYS A 464 -26.64 -16.83 -19.98
N LEU A 465 -26.52 -16.99 -21.28
CA LEU A 465 -26.36 -15.88 -22.21
C LEU A 465 -27.58 -14.97 -22.26
N GLN A 466 -28.78 -15.56 -22.22
CA GLN A 466 -30.04 -14.81 -22.15
C GLN A 466 -30.13 -14.00 -20.84
N ASN A 467 -29.83 -14.60 -19.70
CA ASN A 467 -29.82 -13.87 -18.40
C ASN A 467 -28.83 -12.73 -18.42
N PHE A 468 -27.62 -12.94 -18.99
CA PHE A 468 -26.63 -11.89 -19.15
C PHE A 468 -27.13 -10.75 -20.06
N ARG A 469 -27.75 -11.09 -21.18
CA ARG A 469 -28.35 -10.12 -22.11
C ARG A 469 -29.43 -9.29 -21.41
N GLU A 470 -30.39 -9.94 -20.76
CA GLU A 470 -31.50 -9.26 -20.05
C GLU A 470 -30.98 -8.31 -18.97
N LEU A 471 -29.92 -8.71 -18.24
CA LEU A 471 -29.26 -7.86 -17.26
C LEU A 471 -28.71 -6.59 -17.90
N ILE A 472 -27.95 -6.71 -18.97
CA ILE A 472 -27.36 -5.56 -19.68
C ILE A 472 -28.44 -4.68 -20.31
N GLU A 473 -29.45 -5.27 -20.96
CA GLU A 473 -30.58 -4.53 -21.54
C GLU A 473 -31.35 -3.70 -20.51
N SER A 474 -31.49 -4.20 -19.30
CA SER A 474 -32.13 -3.49 -18.19
C SER A 474 -31.44 -2.18 -17.83
N TRP A 475 -30.13 -2.10 -18.02
CA TRP A 475 -29.35 -0.88 -17.77
C TRP A 475 -29.28 0.04 -19.00
N ILE A 476 -29.25 -0.53 -20.20
CA ILE A 476 -29.27 0.26 -21.44
C ILE A 476 -30.53 1.16 -21.50
N THR A 477 -31.68 0.66 -21.06
CA THR A 477 -32.96 1.44 -21.05
C THR A 477 -32.91 2.62 -20.08
N ARG A 478 -32.01 2.63 -19.12
CA ARG A 478 -31.85 3.65 -18.05
C ARG A 478 -30.72 4.65 -18.34
N LEU A 479 -29.93 4.41 -19.38
CA LEU A 479 -28.69 5.12 -19.72
C LEU A 479 -28.83 6.64 -19.77
N ASN A 480 -29.95 7.14 -20.30
CA ASN A 480 -30.24 8.57 -20.51
C ASN A 480 -31.24 9.14 -19.50
N THR A 481 -31.65 8.37 -18.51
CA THR A 481 -32.67 8.81 -17.53
C THR A 481 -32.13 8.87 -16.11
N GLU A 482 -31.06 8.10 -15.82
CA GLU A 482 -30.41 8.08 -14.52
C GLU A 482 -28.99 8.65 -14.62
N ASP A 483 -28.58 9.39 -13.60
CA ASP A 483 -27.21 9.91 -13.53
C ASP A 483 -26.16 8.81 -13.40
N ALA A 484 -24.92 9.14 -13.72
CA ALA A 484 -23.80 8.21 -13.77
C ALA A 484 -23.58 7.48 -12.43
N TYR A 485 -23.74 8.16 -11.30
CA TYR A 485 -23.56 7.54 -9.97
C TYR A 485 -24.69 6.55 -9.67
N THR A 486 -25.95 6.96 -9.86
CA THR A 486 -27.11 6.12 -9.56
C THR A 486 -27.09 4.84 -10.42
N LEU A 487 -26.89 4.99 -11.72
CA LEU A 487 -26.81 3.86 -12.64
C LEU A 487 -25.56 3.02 -12.38
N GLY A 488 -24.40 3.66 -12.22
CA GLY A 488 -23.13 2.97 -11.99
C GLY A 488 -23.10 2.16 -10.69
N HIS A 489 -23.65 2.71 -9.62
CA HIS A 489 -23.80 2.00 -8.36
C HIS A 489 -24.70 0.75 -8.52
N ASP A 490 -25.85 0.88 -9.21
CA ASP A 490 -26.75 -0.25 -9.47
C ASP A 490 -26.06 -1.35 -10.31
N ILE A 491 -25.29 -0.96 -11.33
CA ILE A 491 -24.48 -1.89 -12.13
C ILE A 491 -23.47 -2.65 -11.27
N ILE A 492 -22.70 -1.98 -10.45
CA ILE A 492 -21.68 -2.59 -9.58
C ILE A 492 -22.33 -3.57 -8.60
N MET A 493 -23.45 -3.21 -8.02
CA MET A 493 -24.14 -4.06 -7.04
C MET A 493 -24.81 -5.28 -7.71
N LYS A 494 -25.57 -5.09 -8.79
CA LYS A 494 -26.35 -6.17 -9.43
C LYS A 494 -25.53 -7.04 -10.37
N SER A 495 -24.43 -6.56 -10.92
CA SER A 495 -23.50 -7.38 -11.72
C SER A 495 -22.85 -8.50 -10.89
N GLY A 496 -22.75 -8.30 -9.57
CA GLY A 496 -22.06 -9.18 -8.65
C GLY A 496 -20.58 -8.84 -8.42
N ILE A 497 -20.03 -7.79 -9.05
CA ILE A 497 -18.63 -7.34 -8.86
C ILE A 497 -18.39 -6.98 -7.40
N SER A 498 -19.30 -6.20 -6.78
CA SER A 498 -19.21 -5.86 -5.38
C SER A 498 -19.08 -7.11 -4.51
N LYS A 499 -19.95 -8.09 -4.71
CA LYS A 499 -19.91 -9.36 -3.96
C LYS A 499 -18.58 -10.11 -4.14
N ASP A 500 -18.03 -10.12 -5.34
CA ASP A 500 -16.74 -10.77 -5.63
C ASP A 500 -15.59 -10.06 -4.90
N ILE A 501 -15.51 -8.74 -5.00
CA ILE A 501 -14.45 -7.91 -4.39
C ILE A 501 -14.53 -7.96 -2.86
N TYR A 502 -15.74 -7.83 -2.27
CA TYR A 502 -15.93 -7.84 -0.80
C TYR A 502 -15.85 -9.25 -0.18
N SER A 503 -15.65 -10.29 -0.99
CA SER A 503 -15.49 -11.65 -0.46
C SER A 503 -14.11 -11.89 0.19
N GLY A 504 -13.09 -11.09 -0.13
CA GLY A 504 -11.73 -11.20 0.35
C GLY A 504 -11.43 -10.40 1.62
N ARG A 505 -10.38 -10.78 2.37
CA ARG A 505 -9.93 -10.12 3.62
C ARG A 505 -8.42 -9.94 3.70
N ASN A 506 -7.66 -10.34 2.69
CA ASN A 506 -6.23 -10.08 2.66
C ASN A 506 -5.94 -8.61 2.28
N PRO A 507 -4.75 -8.09 2.49
CA PRO A 507 -4.41 -6.69 2.18
C PRO A 507 -4.68 -6.29 0.72
N GLU A 508 -4.51 -7.23 -0.23
CA GLU A 508 -4.80 -6.99 -1.65
C GLU A 508 -6.29 -6.86 -1.92
N ASP A 509 -7.11 -7.71 -1.28
CA ASP A 509 -8.57 -7.62 -1.40
C ASP A 509 -9.13 -6.33 -0.76
N ILE A 510 -8.56 -5.93 0.39
CA ILE A 510 -8.90 -4.66 1.04
C ILE A 510 -8.56 -3.48 0.13
N SER A 511 -7.38 -3.49 -0.49
CA SER A 511 -7.00 -2.45 -1.46
C SER A 511 -7.95 -2.38 -2.66
N ARG A 512 -8.43 -3.53 -3.15
CA ARG A 512 -9.45 -3.57 -4.22
C ARG A 512 -10.80 -3.02 -3.77
N GLN A 513 -11.20 -3.28 -2.50
CA GLN A 513 -12.39 -2.70 -1.89
C GLN A 513 -12.28 -1.18 -1.80
N GLU A 514 -11.18 -0.68 -1.26
CA GLU A 514 -10.90 0.77 -1.17
C GLU A 514 -10.92 1.43 -2.56
N ASN A 515 -10.32 0.78 -3.57
CA ASN A 515 -10.34 1.29 -4.93
C ASN A 515 -11.77 1.37 -5.52
N LEU A 516 -12.61 0.36 -5.26
CA LEU A 516 -14.00 0.38 -5.73
C LEU A 516 -14.82 1.47 -5.05
N GLU A 517 -14.63 1.68 -3.76
CA GLU A 517 -15.28 2.74 -2.99
C GLU A 517 -14.83 4.13 -3.46
N GLU A 518 -13.55 4.30 -3.67
CA GLU A 518 -12.98 5.53 -4.22
C GLU A 518 -13.50 5.81 -5.63
N PHE A 519 -13.68 4.77 -6.45
CA PHE A 519 -14.29 4.89 -7.77
C PHE A 519 -15.74 5.38 -7.69
N LEU A 520 -16.55 4.80 -6.82
CA LEU A 520 -17.93 5.22 -6.56
C LEU A 520 -17.99 6.66 -6.03
N SER A 521 -17.09 7.01 -5.12
CA SER A 521 -16.95 8.38 -4.62
C SER A 521 -16.64 9.36 -5.77
N GLY A 522 -15.74 8.99 -6.68
CA GLY A 522 -15.43 9.77 -7.86
C GLY A 522 -16.62 9.98 -8.80
N MET A 523 -17.43 8.95 -8.99
CA MET A 523 -18.65 9.07 -9.80
C MET A 523 -19.69 9.98 -9.15
N GLN A 524 -19.86 9.91 -7.83
CA GLN A 524 -20.75 10.80 -7.11
C GLN A 524 -20.28 12.25 -7.19
N ASP A 525 -19.02 12.48 -6.99
CA ASP A 525 -18.38 13.78 -7.12
C ASP A 525 -18.55 14.38 -8.51
N PHE A 526 -18.41 13.56 -9.56
CA PHE A 526 -18.65 13.96 -10.94
C PHE A 526 -20.08 14.50 -11.13
N VAL A 527 -21.07 13.74 -10.66
CA VAL A 527 -22.49 14.12 -10.80
C VAL A 527 -22.81 15.38 -9.99
N GLU A 528 -22.38 15.44 -8.73
CA GLU A 528 -22.65 16.59 -7.85
C GLU A 528 -21.96 17.85 -8.36
N SER A 529 -20.71 17.75 -8.81
CA SER A 529 -19.95 18.88 -9.37
C SER A 529 -20.65 19.50 -10.58
N ARG A 530 -21.09 18.66 -11.52
CA ARG A 530 -21.75 19.12 -12.72
C ARG A 530 -23.13 19.73 -12.47
N ARG A 531 -23.85 19.20 -11.49
CA ARG A 531 -25.13 19.78 -11.05
C ARG A 531 -24.91 21.14 -10.37
N GLU A 532 -23.88 21.29 -9.55
CA GLU A 532 -23.55 22.56 -8.91
C GLU A 532 -23.08 23.62 -9.91
N GLU A 533 -22.39 23.20 -10.98
CA GLU A 533 -21.91 24.09 -12.06
C GLU A 533 -22.97 24.37 -13.14
N ASP A 534 -24.23 23.97 -12.94
CA ASP A 534 -25.36 24.12 -13.90
C ASP A 534 -25.15 23.32 -15.21
N MET A 535 -24.44 22.23 -15.15
CA MET A 535 -24.24 21.28 -16.25
C MET A 535 -25.04 19.99 -16.03
N GLY A 536 -26.27 20.11 -15.53
CA GLY A 536 -27.10 18.98 -15.13
C GLY A 536 -27.55 18.05 -16.25
N ASP A 537 -27.39 18.45 -17.50
CA ASP A 537 -27.60 17.67 -18.72
C ASP A 537 -26.40 16.81 -19.13
N GLN A 538 -25.23 16.96 -18.43
CA GLN A 538 -23.99 16.22 -18.69
C GLN A 538 -23.60 15.35 -17.48
N VAL A 539 -24.51 14.67 -16.86
CA VAL A 539 -24.33 13.87 -15.65
C VAL A 539 -24.50 12.37 -15.89
N TYR A 540 -24.69 11.97 -17.12
CA TYR A 540 -24.97 10.58 -17.47
C TYR A 540 -23.73 9.72 -17.59
N LEU A 541 -23.91 8.41 -17.63
CA LEU A 541 -22.82 7.43 -17.71
C LEU A 541 -21.90 7.62 -18.94
N PRO A 542 -22.39 7.97 -20.15
CA PRO A 542 -21.53 8.29 -21.29
C PRO A 542 -20.61 9.49 -21.03
N ASP A 543 -21.10 10.54 -20.35
CA ASP A 543 -20.33 11.74 -20.04
C ASP A 543 -19.19 11.39 -19.06
N PHE A 544 -19.46 10.56 -18.06
CA PHE A 544 -18.45 10.06 -17.14
C PHE A 544 -17.39 9.22 -17.88
N LEU A 545 -17.82 8.31 -18.77
CA LEU A 545 -16.89 7.50 -19.58
C LEU A 545 -16.00 8.35 -20.48
N GLN A 546 -16.53 9.43 -21.05
CA GLN A 546 -15.74 10.37 -21.84
C GLN A 546 -14.65 11.03 -20.97
N GLU A 547 -15.00 11.47 -19.76
CA GLU A 547 -14.01 12.03 -18.84
C GLU A 547 -12.94 10.99 -18.50
N VAL A 548 -13.32 9.78 -18.13
CA VAL A 548 -12.40 8.68 -17.82
C VAL A 548 -11.51 8.33 -19.02
N ALA A 549 -12.04 8.28 -20.23
CA ALA A 549 -11.26 7.96 -21.44
C ALA A 549 -10.16 9.01 -21.69
N LEU A 550 -10.48 10.27 -21.54
CA LEU A 550 -9.48 11.36 -21.64
C LEU A 550 -8.41 11.28 -20.56
N LEU A 551 -8.73 10.67 -19.41
CA LEU A 551 -7.81 10.43 -18.31
C LEU A 551 -6.79 9.32 -18.63
N THR A 552 -7.20 8.28 -19.34
CA THR A 552 -6.35 7.13 -19.68
C THR A 552 -5.39 7.40 -20.82
N ASP A 553 -5.76 8.24 -21.78
CA ASP A 553 -4.91 8.55 -22.95
C ASP A 553 -3.69 9.42 -22.62
N LEU A 554 -3.75 10.22 -21.55
CA LEU A 554 -2.63 11.02 -21.06
C LEU A 554 -1.60 10.19 -20.25
N ASP A 555 -2.03 9.05 -19.72
CA ASP A 555 -1.17 8.14 -18.95
C ASP A 555 -0.37 7.16 -19.85
N SER A 556 -0.73 7.02 -21.10
CA SER A 556 -0.12 6.07 -22.05
C SER A 556 1.04 6.64 -22.85
N ASP A 557 1.40 7.90 -22.62
CA ASP A 557 2.51 8.53 -23.36
C ASP A 557 3.86 8.11 -22.77
N ASP A 558 4.43 7.04 -23.31
CA ASP A 558 5.82 6.58 -23.09
C ASP A 558 6.87 7.48 -23.77
N GLY A 559 6.46 8.70 -24.15
CA GLY A 559 7.31 9.73 -24.78
C GLY A 559 8.27 10.36 -23.77
N ASP A 560 9.45 9.99 -23.84
CA ASP A 560 10.80 10.56 -23.74
C ASP A 560 11.13 11.75 -22.82
N SER A 561 10.27 12.27 -21.95
CA SER A 561 10.68 13.21 -20.92
C SER A 561 10.55 12.61 -19.52
N ASN A 562 11.68 12.35 -18.87
CA ASN A 562 11.74 11.95 -17.46
C ASN A 562 11.37 13.09 -16.49
N ASP A 563 11.02 14.28 -17.00
CA ASP A 563 10.66 15.45 -16.18
C ASP A 563 9.17 15.41 -15.81
N LYS A 564 8.83 14.61 -14.79
CA LYS A 564 7.47 14.39 -14.31
C LYS A 564 7.44 14.36 -12.78
N VAL A 565 6.40 14.92 -12.17
CA VAL A 565 6.16 14.79 -10.72
C VAL A 565 5.91 13.31 -10.37
N MET A 566 6.56 12.82 -9.33
CA MET A 566 6.46 11.42 -8.92
C MET A 566 5.35 11.23 -7.88
N LEU A 567 4.39 10.38 -8.16
CA LEU A 567 3.32 9.95 -7.24
C LEU A 567 3.60 8.52 -6.80
N MET A 568 3.66 8.26 -5.49
CA MET A 568 3.95 6.91 -4.99
C MET A 568 3.52 6.70 -3.54
N THR A 569 3.40 5.44 -3.15
CA THR A 569 3.25 5.12 -1.73
C THR A 569 4.58 5.39 -0.99
N ILE A 570 4.50 5.70 0.29
CA ILE A 570 5.68 5.90 1.12
C ILE A 570 6.58 4.65 1.11
N HIS A 571 6.00 3.45 1.07
CA HIS A 571 6.78 2.20 0.96
C HIS A 571 7.62 2.14 -0.32
N SER A 572 7.06 2.60 -1.43
CA SER A 572 7.77 2.66 -2.71
C SER A 572 8.86 3.73 -2.75
N ALA A 573 8.76 4.75 -1.91
CA ALA A 573 9.73 5.83 -1.82
C ALA A 573 11.00 5.44 -1.03
N LYS A 574 10.99 4.29 -0.33
CA LYS A 574 12.19 3.82 0.39
C LYS A 574 13.35 3.60 -0.60
N GLY A 575 14.52 4.16 -0.27
CA GLY A 575 15.71 4.14 -1.14
C GLY A 575 15.79 5.28 -2.15
N LEU A 576 14.70 6.04 -2.36
CA LEU A 576 14.68 7.23 -3.23
C LEU A 576 14.91 8.51 -2.41
N GLU A 577 15.18 9.63 -3.13
CA GLU A 577 15.36 10.96 -2.55
C GLU A 577 14.92 12.03 -3.54
N PHE A 578 14.35 13.13 -3.04
CA PHE A 578 13.80 14.20 -3.85
C PHE A 578 14.06 15.57 -3.20
N PRO A 579 14.37 16.61 -3.99
CA PRO A 579 14.49 17.97 -3.47
C PRO A 579 13.27 18.43 -2.69
N THR A 580 12.05 18.13 -3.18
CA THR A 580 10.79 18.51 -2.54
C THR A 580 9.86 17.31 -2.37
N VAL A 581 9.40 17.08 -1.16
CA VAL A 581 8.48 15.98 -0.82
C VAL A 581 7.21 16.52 -0.19
N PHE A 582 6.08 16.08 -0.73
CA PHE A 582 4.77 16.24 -0.12
C PHE A 582 4.36 14.92 0.52
N VAL A 583 4.04 14.93 1.81
CA VAL A 583 3.47 13.78 2.54
C VAL A 583 2.01 14.10 2.80
N VAL A 584 1.12 13.41 2.07
CA VAL A 584 -0.30 13.76 2.03
C VAL A 584 -1.18 12.78 2.80
N GLY A 585 -2.34 13.26 3.24
CA GLY A 585 -3.31 12.43 3.97
C GLY A 585 -2.85 12.06 5.38
N LEU A 586 -2.22 12.99 6.10
CA LEU A 586 -1.81 12.78 7.50
C LEU A 586 -2.99 12.93 8.47
N GLU A 587 -3.89 11.95 8.44
CA GLU A 587 -5.12 11.92 9.23
C GLU A 587 -5.24 10.60 9.99
N GLU A 588 -5.91 10.62 11.15
CA GLU A 588 -6.30 9.39 11.84
C GLU A 588 -7.14 8.51 10.89
N ASN A 589 -7.06 7.20 11.04
CA ASN A 589 -7.71 6.20 10.17
C ASN A 589 -7.22 6.12 8.72
N ILE A 590 -6.19 6.93 8.37
CA ILE A 590 -5.46 6.83 7.10
C ILE A 590 -3.98 6.59 7.40
N PHE A 591 -3.37 7.50 8.14
CA PHE A 591 -1.98 7.44 8.56
C PHE A 591 -1.82 7.97 10.00
N PRO A 592 -1.87 7.08 11.02
CA PRO A 592 -1.77 5.61 10.95
C PRO A 592 -3.02 4.91 10.41
N SER A 593 -2.81 3.74 9.80
CA SER A 593 -3.89 2.85 9.40
C SER A 593 -4.70 2.37 10.62
N PRO A 594 -6.05 2.25 10.53
CA PRO A 594 -6.87 1.74 11.63
C PRO A 594 -6.43 0.35 12.13
N MET A 595 -5.90 -0.47 11.24
CA MET A 595 -5.45 -1.83 11.56
C MET A 595 -4.23 -1.83 12.50
N CYS A 596 -3.41 -0.78 12.46
CA CYS A 596 -2.16 -0.69 13.21
C CYS A 596 -2.32 0.02 14.56
N THR A 597 -3.49 0.59 14.87
CA THR A 597 -3.69 1.38 16.10
C THR A 597 -3.85 0.55 17.37
N ASN A 598 -4.15 -0.73 17.24
CA ASN A 598 -4.38 -1.65 18.38
C ASN A 598 -3.11 -2.33 18.90
N SER A 599 -1.98 -2.17 18.21
CA SER A 599 -0.69 -2.76 18.57
C SER A 599 0.38 -1.67 18.62
N MET A 600 1.06 -1.54 19.77
CA MET A 600 2.19 -0.61 19.91
C MET A 600 3.30 -0.89 18.88
N ARG A 601 3.56 -2.17 18.59
CA ARG A 601 4.56 -2.58 17.61
C ARG A 601 4.21 -2.09 16.20
N GLU A 602 2.94 -2.23 15.80
CA GLU A 602 2.46 -1.78 14.50
C GLU A 602 2.38 -0.25 14.42
N LEU A 603 1.99 0.40 15.51
CA LEU A 603 1.98 1.86 15.59
C LEU A 603 3.40 2.44 15.48
N GLU A 604 4.40 1.80 16.10
CA GLU A 604 5.81 2.16 15.93
C GLU A 604 6.28 1.98 14.48
N GLU A 605 5.79 0.96 13.76
CA GLU A 605 6.11 0.76 12.35
C GLU A 605 5.48 1.84 11.47
N GLU A 606 4.24 2.23 11.72
CA GLU A 606 3.59 3.37 11.04
C GLU A 606 4.37 4.68 11.31
N ARG A 607 4.89 4.89 12.53
CA ARG A 607 5.76 6.04 12.83
C ARG A 607 7.08 5.98 12.06
N ARG A 608 7.69 4.80 11.89
CA ARG A 608 8.87 4.61 11.04
C ARG A 608 8.53 4.92 9.58
N LEU A 609 7.32 4.60 9.15
CA LEU A 609 6.87 4.91 7.80
C LEU A 609 6.84 6.44 7.56
N LEU A 610 6.32 7.23 8.52
CA LEU A 610 6.38 8.69 8.43
C LEU A 610 7.84 9.20 8.51
N TYR A 611 8.67 8.63 9.35
CA TYR A 611 10.11 8.92 9.38
C TYR A 611 10.76 8.69 8.02
N VAL A 612 10.44 7.57 7.35
CA VAL A 612 10.91 7.30 6.00
C VAL A 612 10.44 8.40 5.05
N ALA A 613 9.15 8.78 5.08
CA ALA A 613 8.60 9.81 4.20
C ALA A 613 9.34 11.15 4.35
N ILE A 614 9.50 11.65 5.57
CA ILE A 614 10.20 12.91 5.87
C ILE A 614 11.66 12.86 5.40
N THR A 615 12.34 11.74 5.63
CA THR A 615 13.76 11.58 5.27
C THR A 615 14.01 11.36 3.78
N ARG A 616 12.96 11.35 2.94
CA ARG A 616 13.11 11.40 1.47
C ARG A 616 13.38 12.81 0.97
N ALA A 617 13.01 13.83 1.76
CA ALA A 617 13.20 15.23 1.39
C ALA A 617 14.67 15.68 1.57
N GLU A 618 15.15 16.41 0.58
CA GLU A 618 16.46 17.08 0.65
C GLU A 618 16.31 18.50 1.18
N LYS A 619 15.44 19.34 0.56
CA LYS A 619 15.27 20.76 0.82
C LYS A 619 13.93 21.12 1.45
N HIS A 620 12.83 20.66 0.86
CA HIS A 620 11.47 21.01 1.27
C HIS A 620 10.68 19.77 1.66
N CYS A 621 10.04 19.80 2.82
CA CYS A 621 9.11 18.78 3.29
C CYS A 621 7.80 19.42 3.69
N ILE A 622 6.73 19.12 2.93
CA ILE A 622 5.40 19.67 3.12
C ILE A 622 4.47 18.54 3.56
N LEU A 623 3.82 18.72 4.70
CA LEU A 623 2.86 17.79 5.28
C LEU A 623 1.46 18.32 5.03
N THR A 624 0.51 17.50 4.60
CA THR A 624 -0.87 17.92 4.42
C THR A 624 -1.85 16.98 5.12
N CYS A 625 -2.97 17.50 5.55
CA CYS A 625 -4.07 16.73 6.13
C CYS A 625 -5.40 17.39 5.76
N ALA A 626 -6.43 16.59 5.44
CA ALA A 626 -7.76 17.08 5.16
C ALA A 626 -8.68 16.87 6.37
N GLN A 627 -9.63 17.79 6.61
CA GLN A 627 -10.62 17.64 7.68
C GLN A 627 -11.70 16.63 7.32
N ASN A 628 -11.99 16.50 6.02
CA ASN A 628 -12.99 15.57 5.54
C ASN A 628 -12.52 14.93 4.23
N ARG A 629 -12.92 13.67 4.07
CA ARG A 629 -12.73 12.90 2.84
C ARG A 629 -13.98 12.13 2.52
N TRP A 630 -14.21 11.96 1.25
CA TRP A 630 -15.26 11.09 0.81
C TRP A 630 -14.75 9.63 0.80
N ARG A 631 -15.28 8.80 1.73
CA ARG A 631 -14.90 7.39 1.87
C ARG A 631 -16.14 6.55 2.17
N TYR A 632 -16.19 5.33 1.63
CA TYR A 632 -17.28 4.38 1.90
C TYR A 632 -18.67 4.92 1.55
N GLY A 633 -18.76 5.75 0.47
CA GLY A 633 -20.03 6.35 0.06
C GLY A 633 -20.56 7.42 1.00
N ARG A 634 -19.73 7.97 1.87
CA ARG A 634 -20.10 9.05 2.82
C ARG A 634 -18.93 9.98 3.10
N MET A 635 -19.26 11.18 3.52
CA MET A 635 -18.27 12.13 4.03
C MET A 635 -17.80 11.66 5.41
N GLU A 636 -16.51 11.40 5.56
CA GLU A 636 -15.87 11.12 6.84
C GLU A 636 -15.09 12.34 7.32
N TYR A 637 -15.20 12.64 8.61
CA TYR A 637 -14.45 13.72 9.26
C TYR A 637 -13.37 13.09 10.11
N ASP A 638 -12.13 13.31 9.72
CA ASP A 638 -10.97 12.81 10.43
C ASP A 638 -10.22 13.94 11.15
N THR A 639 -9.54 13.59 12.23
CA THR A 639 -8.63 14.49 12.93
C THR A 639 -7.22 14.37 12.36
N PRO A 640 -6.40 15.42 12.44
CA PRO A 640 -5.00 15.31 12.04
C PRO A 640 -4.29 14.16 12.75
N SER A 641 -3.42 13.47 12.03
CA SER A 641 -2.64 12.33 12.52
C SER A 641 -1.96 12.63 13.86
N ARG A 642 -2.03 11.69 14.79
CA ARG A 642 -1.30 11.75 16.07
C ARG A 642 0.20 11.95 15.88
N PHE A 643 0.77 11.50 14.78
CA PHE A 643 2.20 11.63 14.48
C PHE A 643 2.65 13.06 14.26
N ILE A 644 1.75 13.96 13.87
CA ILE A 644 2.06 15.40 13.78
C ILE A 644 2.44 15.96 15.16
N ARG A 645 1.79 15.45 16.23
CA ARG A 645 2.09 15.83 17.61
C ARG A 645 3.40 15.23 18.14
N ASP A 646 3.92 14.20 17.48
CA ASP A 646 5.20 13.59 17.84
C ASP A 646 6.40 14.37 17.31
N ILE A 647 6.17 15.29 16.36
CA ILE A 647 7.18 16.25 15.86
C ILE A 647 7.22 17.47 16.79
N ASP A 648 8.40 17.92 17.17
CA ASP A 648 8.57 19.10 18.03
C ASP A 648 7.96 20.33 17.35
N PRO A 649 7.07 21.08 18.02
CA PRO A 649 6.31 22.18 17.40
C PRO A 649 7.18 23.30 16.81
N GLU A 650 8.37 23.50 17.36
CA GLU A 650 9.34 24.50 16.88
C GLU A 650 9.87 24.16 15.48
N LEU A 651 9.76 22.91 15.05
CA LEU A 651 10.21 22.42 13.75
C LEU A 651 9.11 22.41 12.69
N LEU A 652 7.87 22.76 13.08
CA LEU A 652 6.71 22.87 12.20
C LEU A 652 6.36 24.35 11.95
N ASP A 653 6.08 24.67 10.69
CA ASP A 653 5.42 25.90 10.27
C ASP A 653 3.97 25.58 9.90
N VAL A 654 3.04 25.89 10.82
CA VAL A 654 1.62 25.60 10.64
C VAL A 654 0.96 26.78 9.93
N GLN A 655 0.65 26.61 8.67
CA GLN A 655 -0.11 27.60 7.90
C GLN A 655 -1.60 27.44 8.21
N SER A 656 -2.09 28.15 9.25
CA SER A 656 -3.50 28.14 9.61
C SER A 656 -4.19 29.40 9.14
N ASP A 657 -5.36 29.23 8.54
CA ASP A 657 -6.24 30.32 8.10
C ASP A 657 -7.09 30.93 9.22
N GLY A 658 -6.73 30.73 10.47
CA GLY A 658 -7.55 31.19 11.59
C GLY A 658 -8.83 30.36 11.83
N SER A 659 -9.17 29.44 10.94
CA SER A 659 -10.29 28.49 11.13
C SER A 659 -9.87 27.24 11.93
N PHE A 660 -8.58 26.96 12.02
CA PHE A 660 -8.04 26.03 13.00
C PHE A 660 -7.69 26.79 14.27
N GLU A 661 -8.35 26.50 15.38
CA GLU A 661 -7.80 26.83 16.68
C GLU A 661 -6.38 26.26 16.70
N LYS A 662 -5.38 27.12 16.91
CA LYS A 662 -3.99 26.67 17.12
C LYS A 662 -4.07 25.54 18.12
N PRO A 663 -3.58 24.34 17.81
CA PRO A 663 -3.48 23.33 18.84
C PRO A 663 -2.66 23.97 19.95
N THR A 664 -3.28 24.18 21.09
CA THR A 664 -2.64 24.78 22.27
C THR A 664 -1.62 23.75 22.76
N PHE A 665 -0.42 23.84 22.21
CA PHE A 665 0.74 23.10 22.66
C PHE A 665 1.16 23.71 24.00
N GLY A 666 0.85 23.01 25.08
CA GLY A 666 1.46 23.25 26.37
C GLY A 666 0.83 24.36 27.20
N GLN A 667 -0.32 24.15 27.75
CA GLN A 667 -0.61 24.53 29.12
C GLN A 667 -1.20 23.32 29.83
N ASN A 668 -0.49 22.85 30.85
CA ASN A 668 -0.96 21.88 31.82
C ASN A 668 -2.32 22.37 32.40
N ARG A 669 -3.41 21.94 31.77
CA ARG A 669 -4.71 21.95 32.44
C ARG A 669 -4.75 20.67 33.24
N ASN A 670 -4.56 20.83 34.58
CA ASN A 670 -4.96 19.83 35.56
C ASN A 670 -6.41 19.41 35.25
N TYR A 671 -6.56 18.30 34.56
CA TYR A 671 -7.85 17.62 34.52
C TYR A 671 -8.12 17.12 35.93
N ARG A 672 -8.96 17.82 36.69
CA ARG A 672 -9.69 17.23 37.78
C ARG A 672 -10.51 16.11 37.16
N SER A 673 -10.24 14.92 37.61
CA SER A 673 -10.96 13.70 37.25
C SER A 673 -12.33 13.72 37.96
N ASP A 674 -13.36 14.22 37.32
CA ASP A 674 -14.74 13.89 37.67
C ASP A 674 -15.14 12.62 36.89
N GLY A 675 -14.48 11.51 37.20
CA GLY A 675 -14.92 10.18 36.81
C GLY A 675 -15.88 9.61 37.84
N PRO A 676 -16.82 8.72 37.45
CA PRO A 676 -17.80 8.14 38.35
C PRO A 676 -17.12 7.47 39.56
N GLU A 677 -17.72 7.58 40.75
CA GLU A 677 -17.22 7.15 42.07
C GLU A 677 -16.74 5.70 42.18
N TRP A 678 -17.08 4.83 41.23
CA TRP A 678 -16.66 3.42 41.25
C TRP A 678 -15.22 3.17 40.81
N MET A 679 -14.48 4.16 40.26
CA MET A 679 -13.09 4.06 39.82
C MET A 679 -12.06 4.42 40.94
N GLN A 680 -12.49 4.84 42.11
CA GLN A 680 -11.58 5.42 43.10
C GLN A 680 -11.06 4.47 44.21
N ASN A 681 -11.41 3.17 44.25
CA ASN A 681 -10.85 2.28 45.25
C ASN A 681 -10.68 0.83 44.73
N PRO A 682 -9.46 0.39 44.39
CA PRO A 682 -9.18 -1.03 44.22
C PRO A 682 -8.99 -1.71 45.58
N ARG A 683 -9.99 -2.42 46.08
CA ARG A 683 -9.78 -3.39 47.18
C ARG A 683 -9.23 -4.69 46.62
N PRO A 684 -8.21 -5.31 47.22
CA PRO A 684 -7.71 -6.61 46.81
C PRO A 684 -8.74 -7.69 47.15
N VAL A 685 -9.25 -8.42 46.19
CA VAL A 685 -10.07 -9.61 46.40
C VAL A 685 -9.18 -10.83 46.43
N ALA A 686 -9.10 -11.46 47.57
CA ALA A 686 -8.45 -12.76 47.77
C ALA A 686 -9.32 -13.84 47.11
N THR A 687 -8.73 -14.62 46.24
CA THR A 687 -9.30 -15.82 45.64
C THR A 687 -9.54 -16.91 46.65
N GLN A 688 -10.78 -17.32 46.87
CA GLN A 688 -11.12 -18.65 47.42
C GLN A 688 -12.00 -19.37 46.43
N PHE A 689 -11.47 -20.43 45.83
CA PHE A 689 -12.22 -21.43 45.09
C PHE A 689 -13.14 -22.22 46.02
N LYS A 690 -14.44 -22.27 45.73
CA LYS A 690 -15.31 -23.38 46.21
C LYS A 690 -16.05 -23.92 44.99
N ALA A 691 -15.81 -25.19 44.74
CA ALA A 691 -16.57 -26.01 43.81
C ALA A 691 -17.94 -26.33 44.44
N ASP A 692 -19.01 -26.12 43.68
CA ASP A 692 -20.29 -26.84 43.89
C ASP A 692 -20.99 -27.03 42.56
N SER A 693 -21.14 -28.28 42.23
CA SER A 693 -21.78 -28.86 41.05
C SER A 693 -23.30 -29.02 41.29
N LYS A 694 -24.13 -28.47 40.40
CA LYS A 694 -25.47 -29.04 40.12
C LYS A 694 -25.86 -28.76 38.65
N PRO A 695 -26.36 -29.73 37.91
CA PRO A 695 -26.71 -29.60 36.50
C PRO A 695 -28.07 -28.87 36.34
N ARG A 696 -28.06 -27.89 35.43
CA ARG A 696 -29.29 -27.16 35.05
C ARG A 696 -29.89 -27.82 33.80
N GLN A 697 -31.14 -28.22 33.94
CA GLN A 697 -31.96 -28.83 32.87
C GLN A 697 -32.14 -27.86 31.71
N VAL A 698 -31.98 -28.40 30.53
CA VAL A 698 -32.15 -27.70 29.24
C VAL A 698 -33.61 -27.80 28.82
N ALA A 699 -34.28 -26.68 28.62
CA ALA A 699 -35.61 -26.62 28.01
C ALA A 699 -35.52 -26.77 26.47
N PRO A 700 -36.54 -27.31 25.78
CA PRO A 700 -36.46 -27.61 24.35
C PRO A 700 -36.48 -26.32 23.51
N ARG A 701 -35.52 -26.22 22.56
CA ARG A 701 -35.42 -25.13 21.57
C ARG A 701 -36.56 -25.23 20.55
N GLN A 702 -37.24 -24.10 20.34
CA GLN A 702 -38.10 -23.91 19.17
C GLN A 702 -37.27 -23.83 17.87
N PRO A 703 -37.84 -24.21 16.70
CA PRO A 703 -37.09 -24.19 15.44
C PRO A 703 -36.70 -22.78 15.02
N GLU A 704 -35.41 -22.60 14.72
CA GLU A 704 -34.83 -21.36 14.24
C GLU A 704 -35.42 -21.00 12.86
N LYS A 705 -35.84 -19.76 12.70
CA LYS A 705 -36.18 -19.16 11.40
C LYS A 705 -34.94 -19.12 10.49
N PRO A 706 -35.11 -19.21 9.17
CA PRO A 706 -33.98 -19.19 8.23
C PRO A 706 -33.09 -17.94 8.45
N VAL A 707 -31.80 -18.17 8.60
CA VAL A 707 -30.81 -17.10 8.76
C VAL A 707 -30.69 -16.37 7.42
N ASP A 708 -30.95 -15.06 7.45
CA ASP A 708 -30.71 -14.13 6.36
C ASP A 708 -29.22 -14.22 5.94
N PRO A 709 -28.89 -14.48 4.66
CA PRO A 709 -27.50 -14.64 4.21
C PRO A 709 -26.64 -13.38 4.35
N PHE A 710 -27.25 -12.27 4.75
CA PHE A 710 -26.58 -11.00 4.99
C PHE A 710 -26.54 -10.76 6.50
N GLY A 711 -25.34 -10.82 7.09
CA GLY A 711 -25.14 -10.63 8.54
C GLY A 711 -25.57 -9.24 9.03
N PRO A 712 -25.68 -9.04 10.37
CA PRO A 712 -26.22 -7.82 10.99
C PRO A 712 -25.50 -6.51 10.60
N ASN A 713 -24.27 -6.58 10.13
CA ASN A 713 -23.54 -5.42 9.63
C ASN A 713 -24.05 -4.91 8.27
N PHE A 714 -24.68 -5.77 7.45
CA PHE A 714 -25.23 -5.35 6.18
C PHE A 714 -26.56 -4.58 6.34
N LYS A 715 -27.36 -4.91 7.37
CA LYS A 715 -28.56 -4.12 7.71
C LYS A 715 -28.26 -2.75 8.30
N ARG A 716 -27.09 -2.54 8.88
CA ARG A 716 -26.63 -1.18 9.30
C ARG A 716 -26.28 -0.27 8.14
N LEU A 717 -25.88 -0.82 6.98
CA LEU A 717 -25.69 -0.07 5.74
C LEU A 717 -26.99 0.34 5.05
N TYR A 718 -28.10 -0.38 5.30
CA TYR A 718 -29.42 -0.11 4.69
C TYR A 718 -30.41 0.62 5.60
N GLN A 719 -30.17 0.69 6.88
CA GLN A 719 -30.82 1.69 7.70
C GLN A 719 -30.02 2.98 7.51
N ALA A 720 -30.34 3.70 6.43
CA ALA A 720 -30.12 5.13 6.44
C ALA A 720 -30.66 5.62 7.78
N VAL A 721 -29.76 5.93 8.70
CA VAL A 721 -30.10 6.79 9.82
C VAL A 721 -30.64 8.01 9.12
N ALA A 722 -31.95 8.26 9.27
CA ALA A 722 -32.52 9.52 8.84
C ALA A 722 -31.54 10.60 9.32
N PRO A 723 -31.04 11.45 8.43
CA PRO A 723 -30.10 12.46 8.84
C PRO A 723 -30.72 13.17 10.04
N ARG A 724 -30.02 13.16 11.17
CA ARG A 724 -30.35 14.10 12.22
C ARG A 724 -30.45 15.45 11.52
N PRO A 725 -31.54 16.21 11.64
CA PRO A 725 -31.62 17.52 11.05
C PRO A 725 -30.42 18.28 11.60
N LEU A 726 -29.42 18.47 10.75
CA LEU A 726 -28.42 19.52 10.95
C LEU A 726 -29.24 20.79 11.11
N ALA A 727 -28.90 21.56 12.13
CA ALA A 727 -29.55 22.81 12.41
C ALA A 727 -29.81 23.56 11.09
N THR A 728 -31.10 23.75 10.77
CA THR A 728 -31.67 24.56 9.72
C THR A 728 -30.75 24.85 8.51
N ASP A 729 -30.98 24.14 7.40
CA ASP A 729 -30.53 24.60 6.10
C ASP A 729 -30.91 26.09 5.98
N PRO A 730 -29.92 27.00 5.82
CA PRO A 730 -30.25 28.40 5.61
C PRO A 730 -31.09 28.49 4.34
N SER A 731 -32.27 29.11 4.44
CA SER A 731 -33.09 29.30 3.26
C SER A 731 -32.28 30.11 2.23
N PRO A 732 -32.37 29.82 0.93
CA PRO A 732 -31.67 30.60 -0.10
C PRO A 732 -31.94 32.11 -0.03
N SER A 733 -32.96 32.51 0.68
CA SER A 733 -33.36 33.90 0.93
C SER A 733 -32.43 34.67 1.90
N GLU A 734 -31.55 34.04 2.61
CA GLU A 734 -30.61 34.70 3.57
C GLU A 734 -29.23 34.96 2.95
N LEU A 735 -28.94 34.41 1.77
CA LEU A 735 -27.67 34.59 1.10
C LEU A 735 -27.63 35.98 0.40
N ARG A 736 -26.58 36.74 0.66
CA ARG A 736 -26.35 38.09 0.07
C ARG A 736 -24.91 38.19 -0.42
N GLU A 737 -24.65 39.07 -1.36
CA GLU A 737 -23.28 39.44 -1.76
C GLU A 737 -22.48 39.93 -0.55
N GLY A 738 -21.23 39.53 -0.43
CA GLY A 738 -20.33 39.79 0.69
C GLY A 738 -20.44 38.82 1.85
N VAL A 739 -21.41 37.93 1.87
CA VAL A 739 -21.56 36.91 2.92
C VAL A 739 -20.49 35.81 2.77
N ARG A 740 -19.93 35.38 3.88
CA ARG A 740 -19.00 34.24 3.90
C ARG A 740 -19.79 32.95 4.05
N ILE A 741 -19.44 31.98 3.21
CA ILE A 741 -20.03 30.66 3.24
C ILE A 741 -18.93 29.60 3.39
N GLU A 742 -19.28 28.51 4.03
CA GLU A 742 -18.48 27.27 4.07
C GLU A 742 -19.18 26.24 3.20
N HIS A 743 -18.54 25.92 2.08
CA HIS A 743 -19.03 24.91 1.12
C HIS A 743 -18.32 23.59 1.37
N GLN A 744 -19.06 22.48 1.42
CA GLN A 744 -18.51 21.17 1.77
C GLN A 744 -17.34 20.72 0.89
N ARG A 745 -17.28 21.16 -0.37
CA ARG A 745 -16.27 20.73 -1.34
C ARG A 745 -15.15 21.77 -1.55
N PHE A 746 -15.48 23.06 -1.47
CA PHE A 746 -14.58 24.14 -1.87
C PHE A 746 -14.03 24.94 -0.68
N GLY A 747 -14.46 24.61 0.53
CA GLY A 747 -14.03 25.29 1.75
C GLY A 747 -14.73 26.64 1.94
N ILE A 748 -14.01 27.58 2.60
CA ILE A 748 -14.54 28.90 2.92
C ILE A 748 -14.38 29.85 1.73
N GLY A 749 -15.48 30.52 1.38
CA GLY A 749 -15.50 31.51 0.30
C GLY A 749 -16.41 32.70 0.62
N VAL A 750 -16.32 33.75 -0.21
CA VAL A 750 -17.13 34.96 -0.12
C VAL A 750 -18.03 35.04 -1.34
N VAL A 751 -19.32 35.24 -1.14
CA VAL A 751 -20.28 35.41 -2.23
C VAL A 751 -20.02 36.77 -2.89
N THR A 752 -19.63 36.75 -4.17
CA THR A 752 -19.31 37.97 -4.91
C THR A 752 -20.50 38.46 -5.77
N ARG A 753 -21.40 37.54 -6.18
CA ARG A 753 -22.56 37.88 -7.02
C ARG A 753 -23.65 36.82 -6.88
N ILE A 754 -24.92 37.27 -6.94
CA ILE A 754 -26.10 36.39 -6.97
C ILE A 754 -26.95 36.75 -8.19
N GLU A 755 -27.29 35.76 -9.00
CA GLU A 755 -28.04 35.91 -10.25
C GLU A 755 -29.22 34.92 -10.26
N GLY A 756 -30.32 35.32 -10.93
CA GLY A 756 -31.51 34.49 -11.09
C GLY A 756 -32.49 34.59 -9.91
N THR A 757 -33.63 33.91 -10.03
CA THR A 757 -34.70 33.88 -9.02
C THR A 757 -35.29 32.49 -8.86
N GLY A 758 -35.69 32.12 -7.66
CA GLY A 758 -36.31 30.83 -7.38
C GLY A 758 -35.31 29.66 -7.49
N GLU A 759 -35.72 28.58 -8.15
CA GLU A 759 -34.91 27.35 -8.27
C GLU A 759 -33.65 27.52 -9.16
N ASN A 760 -33.56 28.56 -9.95
CA ASN A 760 -32.45 28.88 -10.87
C ASN A 760 -31.51 29.96 -10.30
N THR A 761 -31.56 30.21 -8.98
CA THR A 761 -30.67 31.19 -8.35
C THR A 761 -29.25 30.64 -8.32
N LYS A 762 -28.30 31.41 -8.87
CA LYS A 762 -26.86 31.11 -8.88
C LYS A 762 -26.12 32.10 -8.02
N ALA A 763 -25.13 31.60 -7.28
CA ALA A 763 -24.19 32.44 -6.52
C ALA A 763 -22.78 32.25 -7.09
N THR A 764 -22.14 33.36 -7.42
CA THR A 764 -20.70 33.37 -7.70
C THR A 764 -19.96 33.55 -6.37
N VAL A 765 -19.09 32.61 -6.04
CA VAL A 765 -18.38 32.58 -4.77
C VAL A 765 -16.88 32.53 -5.05
N GLU A 766 -16.13 33.40 -4.42
CA GLU A 766 -14.68 33.40 -4.47
C GLU A 766 -14.15 32.62 -3.27
N PHE A 767 -13.69 31.41 -3.53
CA PHE A 767 -13.09 30.55 -2.52
C PHE A 767 -11.59 30.80 -2.42
N LYS A 768 -11.06 30.74 -1.21
CA LYS A 768 -9.67 31.11 -0.90
C LYS A 768 -8.65 30.31 -1.71
N ASN A 769 -8.78 28.99 -1.79
CA ASN A 769 -7.80 28.09 -2.41
C ASN A 769 -8.25 27.54 -3.75
N THR A 770 -9.57 27.47 -4.01
CA THR A 770 -10.13 26.88 -5.23
C THR A 770 -10.61 27.91 -6.25
N GLY A 771 -10.42 29.21 -5.98
CA GLY A 771 -10.77 30.31 -6.88
C GLY A 771 -12.28 30.56 -6.98
N THR A 772 -12.68 31.31 -8.00
CA THR A 772 -14.08 31.68 -8.21
C THR A 772 -14.88 30.52 -8.81
N LYS A 773 -16.03 30.22 -8.20
CA LYS A 773 -16.98 29.20 -8.65
C LYS A 773 -18.38 29.79 -8.74
N GLN A 774 -19.16 29.36 -9.72
CA GLN A 774 -20.58 29.66 -9.83
C GLN A 774 -21.38 28.45 -9.34
N LEU A 775 -22.21 28.61 -8.34
CA LEU A 775 -22.95 27.54 -7.67
C LEU A 775 -24.46 27.71 -7.92
N LEU A 776 -25.13 26.65 -8.34
CA LEU A 776 -26.59 26.64 -8.40
C LEU A 776 -27.15 26.30 -7.01
N LEU A 777 -27.77 27.29 -6.35
CA LEU A 777 -28.13 27.21 -4.93
C LEU A 777 -29.09 26.07 -4.56
N LYS A 778 -29.86 25.58 -5.52
CA LYS A 778 -30.75 24.42 -5.34
C LYS A 778 -29.98 23.14 -4.96
N PHE A 779 -28.74 22.99 -5.41
CA PHE A 779 -27.93 21.79 -5.20
C PHE A 779 -26.71 22.03 -4.32
N ALA A 780 -26.31 23.28 -4.13
CA ALA A 780 -25.13 23.65 -3.38
C ALA A 780 -25.32 23.42 -1.88
N LYS A 781 -24.46 22.57 -1.30
CA LYS A 781 -24.47 22.27 0.15
C LYS A 781 -23.48 23.19 0.86
N PHE A 782 -23.95 24.28 1.43
CA PHE A 782 -23.15 25.27 2.12
C PHE A 782 -23.78 25.72 3.44
N LYS A 783 -22.95 26.30 4.29
CA LYS A 783 -23.35 26.93 5.57
C LYS A 783 -22.91 28.39 5.56
N ILE A 784 -23.77 29.27 6.00
CA ILE A 784 -23.42 30.67 6.19
C ILE A 784 -22.63 30.81 7.50
N ILE A 785 -21.46 31.44 7.43
CA ILE A 785 -20.54 31.60 8.56
C ILE A 785 -20.28 33.06 8.97
N GLY A 786 -21.07 34.01 8.43
CA GLY A 786 -21.00 35.36 8.82
C GLY A 786 -20.81 36.37 7.72
#